data_0a13c4340639196463a3cad2bf068ade
#
_entry.id   0a13c4340639196463a3cad2bf068ade
#
_cell.length_a   1.000
_cell.length_b   1.000
_cell.length_c   1.000
_cell.angle_alpha   90.00
_cell.angle_beta   90.00
_cell.angle_gamma   90.00
#
_symmetry.space_group_name_H-M   'P 1'
#
loop_
_entity.id
_entity.type
_entity.pdbx_description
1 polymer ?
#
loop_
_entity_poly.entity_id
_entity_poly.type
_entity_poly.pdbx_seq_one_letter_code
_entity_poly.pdbx_strand_id
1 'polypeptide(L)'
;MNNAYEYDVEIYPNLFEVTFIPKTADQKLIDVYKAVDIRCLAIKNGKEGNLEELKEAKAKLLLAMGAKQFVIWIDYTTGKWRNDGPLIMDFFIQHKILTGYNSNNYDKIMLDIFINNYKYLDVKGFNKKESKHITQILYDHSCACVDFGKGYSRLLNFKKYYKRPFTDYDIQKILYLDKTYTSLKQVAICLKWYRIQNLPIAYNCRIREEDIYDICDYNVNDVLITLELERSQKAEIELREDISEEFGIDVRNMSRSSIGKAITTSLYEKFSGIDRKDFMDTKTDRWKIKVSSILSPKLKFQTKILNDLLRTVAQSTIVVGSTKDEDKFKYEFQFGDAVYTMALGGLHSQDKPGLLIASEIGACIRDCDVASFYPNGILSYDVYPEHLERNPFRATVGYTKDTRVEAKHAASKELKEYKKLFNEINTFKNNHANQSIIDDLQAKADALMKSSKRHKIKAEGLKIAINRMYGAFRDINDYLYDPKCTYKVTINLQLCLLMLIEVLELKGIKVISANTDGIICIIKPEQEADYKACCDWWQEYNNFELEFTNYEKYLRNDVNNYIAVKEGFQDAYDKLIDKTPEAIAELEDIYIKRKGLFIETIAFNKGYAYPVVPKALNLFLLYNVPYADTIENHIHSSKEAIYDYCISQKTDAKFNIIYRSIVNGELHNEELQKSNRFYISDVSYCSGTIIKIDKNKPSKINRIVAKCSVRPFNDYIEEDDYHIDFSYYKKECAKILYGKNKKTAGMVAVQGDLFGAMSNNKHLEPIESPEEDGLFEVDFEDDNVSFINPANDIPINNTIWGMYGFSSEEEYKRAIENGDDLTF
;
A
#
# COMPACT_ATOMS: atom_id res chain seq x y z
N MET A 1 17.57 3.66 26.14
CA MET A 1 16.49 2.81 25.57
C MET A 1 15.63 2.10 26.62
N ASN A 2 15.97 2.09 27.89
CA ASN A 2 15.20 1.35 28.92
C ASN A 2 13.81 1.92 29.29
N ASN A 3 13.34 2.99 28.63
CA ASN A 3 12.06 3.64 28.94
C ASN A 3 11.11 3.69 27.73
N ALA A 4 11.30 2.81 26.72
CA ALA A 4 10.48 2.73 25.54
C ALA A 4 9.62 1.45 25.55
N TYR A 5 8.31 1.60 25.33
CA TYR A 5 7.31 0.52 25.43
C TYR A 5 6.30 0.60 24.29
N GLU A 6 5.84 -0.56 23.85
CA GLU A 6 4.57 -0.70 23.14
C GLU A 6 3.44 -0.74 24.16
N TYR A 7 2.26 -0.20 23.79
CA TYR A 7 1.11 -0.16 24.69
C TYR A 7 -0.23 -0.18 23.96
N ASP A 8 -1.23 -0.61 24.68
CA ASP A 8 -2.64 -0.55 24.29
C ASP A 8 -3.51 -0.44 25.52
N VAL A 9 -4.77 0.06 25.37
CA VAL A 9 -5.72 0.22 26.49
C VAL A 9 -7.06 -0.41 26.18
N GLU A 10 -7.67 -1.06 27.22
CA GLU A 10 -9.03 -1.59 27.14
C GLU A 10 -9.94 -0.89 28.14
N ILE A 11 -11.11 -0.43 27.65
CA ILE A 11 -12.05 0.37 28.45
C ILE A 11 -13.44 -0.19 28.36
N TYR A 12 -14.00 -0.49 29.55
CA TYR A 12 -15.37 -0.92 29.75
C TYR A 12 -16.05 -0.07 30.82
N PRO A 13 -17.39 -0.15 31.02
CA PRO A 13 -18.09 0.68 32.01
C PRO A 13 -17.53 0.59 33.42
N ASN A 14 -16.90 -0.54 33.78
CA ASN A 14 -16.37 -0.82 35.11
C ASN A 14 -14.93 -1.35 35.10
N LEU A 15 -14.23 -1.29 33.96
CA LEU A 15 -12.83 -1.72 33.87
C LEU A 15 -12.03 -0.74 33.00
N PHE A 16 -10.84 -0.44 33.44
CA PHE A 16 -9.73 0.14 32.67
C PHE A 16 -8.52 -0.75 32.81
N GLU A 17 -8.02 -1.21 31.70
CA GLU A 17 -6.80 -2.02 31.63
C GLU A 17 -5.81 -1.35 30.70
N VAL A 18 -4.51 -1.42 31.03
CA VAL A 18 -3.41 -0.99 30.17
C VAL A 18 -2.23 -1.94 30.30
N THR A 19 -1.73 -2.37 29.14
CA THR A 19 -0.53 -3.21 29.02
C THR A 19 0.61 -2.45 28.39
N PHE A 20 1.81 -2.56 28.96
CA PHE A 20 3.07 -2.03 28.43
C PHE A 20 4.07 -3.17 28.26
N ILE A 21 4.63 -3.35 27.06
CA ILE A 21 5.70 -4.30 26.77
C ILE A 21 6.95 -3.54 26.31
N PRO A 22 8.14 -3.75 26.93
CA PRO A 22 9.37 -3.06 26.53
C PRO A 22 9.71 -3.35 25.05
N LYS A 23 10.11 -2.33 24.29
CA LYS A 23 10.62 -2.51 22.91
C LYS A 23 11.84 -3.43 22.84
N THR A 24 12.58 -3.55 23.95
CA THR A 24 13.75 -4.40 24.10
C THR A 24 13.41 -5.84 24.55
N ALA A 25 12.11 -6.22 24.61
CA ALA A 25 11.70 -7.58 24.94
C ALA A 25 12.40 -8.61 24.03
N ASP A 26 12.96 -9.69 24.65
CA ASP A 26 13.71 -10.69 23.91
C ASP A 26 12.79 -11.48 22.96
N GLN A 27 13.19 -11.56 21.68
CA GLN A 27 12.42 -12.30 20.67
C GLN A 27 12.22 -13.76 21.02
N LYS A 28 13.22 -14.39 21.66
CA LYS A 28 13.10 -15.79 22.08
C LYS A 28 12.00 -15.99 23.11
N LEU A 29 11.84 -15.03 24.06
CA LEU A 29 10.75 -15.08 25.03
C LEU A 29 9.39 -14.91 24.37
N ILE A 30 9.30 -14.01 23.37
CA ILE A 30 8.08 -13.80 22.58
C ILE A 30 7.72 -15.07 21.81
N ASP A 31 8.69 -15.73 21.19
CA ASP A 31 8.45 -16.94 20.41
C ASP A 31 8.00 -18.09 21.32
N VAL A 32 8.58 -18.23 22.52
CA VAL A 32 8.12 -19.19 23.53
C VAL A 32 6.70 -18.84 24.01
N TYR A 33 6.39 -17.54 24.23
CA TYR A 33 5.05 -17.10 24.60
C TYR A 33 4.03 -17.48 23.51
N LYS A 34 4.33 -17.20 22.23
CA LYS A 34 3.50 -17.62 21.08
C LYS A 34 3.24 -19.13 21.09
N ALA A 35 4.29 -19.93 21.29
CA ALA A 35 4.17 -21.39 21.32
C ALA A 35 3.27 -21.87 22.47
N VAL A 36 3.37 -21.27 23.67
CA VAL A 36 2.51 -21.59 24.82
C VAL A 36 1.06 -21.17 24.52
N ASP A 37 0.84 -20.00 23.91
CA ASP A 37 -0.50 -19.53 23.58
C ASP A 37 -1.18 -20.39 22.51
N ILE A 38 -0.44 -20.81 21.47
CA ILE A 38 -0.92 -21.80 20.48
C ILE A 38 -1.39 -23.09 21.17
N ARG A 39 -0.68 -23.56 22.20
CA ARG A 39 -1.11 -24.73 22.98
C ARG A 39 -2.39 -24.43 23.77
N CYS A 40 -2.53 -23.23 24.35
CA CYS A 40 -3.76 -22.80 25.00
C CYS A 40 -4.95 -22.85 24.01
N LEU A 41 -4.76 -22.33 22.80
CA LEU A 41 -5.77 -22.39 21.74
C LEU A 41 -6.13 -23.83 21.36
N ALA A 42 -5.14 -24.71 21.25
CA ALA A 42 -5.36 -26.11 20.92
C ALA A 42 -6.20 -26.83 22.00
N ILE A 43 -5.96 -26.54 23.30
CA ILE A 43 -6.76 -27.10 24.41
C ILE A 43 -8.18 -26.52 24.38
N LYS A 44 -8.34 -25.21 24.16
CA LYS A 44 -9.67 -24.59 23.99
C LYS A 44 -10.47 -25.22 22.84
N ASN A 45 -9.77 -25.73 21.82
CA ASN A 45 -10.35 -26.43 20.66
C ASN A 45 -10.43 -27.96 20.83
N GLY A 46 -10.32 -28.46 22.06
CA GLY A 46 -10.61 -29.88 22.43
C GLY A 46 -9.40 -30.79 22.47
N LYS A 47 -8.14 -30.29 22.31
CA LYS A 47 -6.94 -31.12 22.58
C LYS A 47 -6.75 -31.27 24.09
N GLU A 48 -6.16 -32.40 24.50
CA GLU A 48 -5.85 -32.67 25.92
C GLU A 48 -4.74 -31.75 26.45
N GLY A 49 -4.86 -31.29 27.68
CA GLY A 49 -3.85 -30.50 28.37
C GLY A 49 -4.37 -29.75 29.60
N ASN A 50 -3.47 -29.10 30.33
CA ASN A 50 -3.80 -28.30 31.50
C ASN A 50 -3.76 -26.81 31.15
N LEU A 51 -4.90 -26.18 30.94
CA LEU A 51 -5.01 -24.77 30.55
C LEU A 51 -4.47 -23.84 31.64
N GLU A 52 -4.71 -24.11 32.92
CA GLU A 52 -4.28 -23.26 34.04
C GLU A 52 -2.74 -23.23 34.17
N GLU A 53 -2.07 -24.37 33.99
CA GLU A 53 -0.62 -24.43 33.97
C GLU A 53 -0.02 -23.57 32.84
N LEU A 54 -0.65 -23.59 31.67
CA LEU A 54 -0.20 -22.78 30.53
C LEU A 54 -0.46 -21.29 30.77
N LYS A 55 -1.57 -20.90 31.42
CA LYS A 55 -1.82 -19.52 31.83
C LYS A 55 -0.75 -19.00 32.80
N GLU A 56 -0.35 -19.84 33.78
CA GLU A 56 0.75 -19.48 34.68
C GLU A 56 2.09 -19.34 33.93
N ALA A 57 2.35 -20.22 32.96
CA ALA A 57 3.54 -20.11 32.13
C ALA A 57 3.55 -18.80 31.32
N LYS A 58 2.42 -18.40 30.74
CA LYS A 58 2.27 -17.11 30.04
C LYS A 58 2.57 -15.93 30.98
N ALA A 59 2.02 -15.92 32.19
CA ALA A 59 2.28 -14.88 33.19
C ALA A 59 3.77 -14.77 33.56
N LYS A 60 4.48 -15.89 33.74
CA LYS A 60 5.92 -15.93 34.01
C LYS A 60 6.73 -15.39 32.83
N LEU A 61 6.33 -15.71 31.59
CA LEU A 61 6.98 -15.20 30.39
C LEU A 61 6.79 -13.69 30.21
N LEU A 62 5.58 -13.17 30.47
CA LEU A 62 5.32 -11.72 30.45
C LEU A 62 6.20 -10.97 31.46
N LEU A 63 6.32 -11.52 32.69
CA LEU A 63 7.21 -10.95 33.70
C LEU A 63 8.67 -10.98 33.24
N ALA A 64 9.13 -12.08 32.65
CA ALA A 64 10.49 -12.20 32.11
C ALA A 64 10.77 -11.24 30.97
N MET A 65 9.78 -10.93 30.11
CA MET A 65 9.87 -9.90 29.08
C MET A 65 9.92 -8.46 29.65
N GLY A 66 9.62 -8.29 30.94
CA GLY A 66 9.51 -6.99 31.60
C GLY A 66 8.18 -6.28 31.33
N ALA A 67 7.17 -7.00 30.87
CA ALA A 67 5.82 -6.46 30.66
C ALA A 67 5.22 -5.91 31.96
N LYS A 68 4.41 -4.87 31.82
CA LYS A 68 3.66 -4.24 32.91
C LYS A 68 2.19 -4.20 32.52
N GLN A 69 1.35 -4.78 33.31
CA GLN A 69 -0.08 -4.83 33.11
C GLN A 69 -0.79 -4.28 34.32
N PHE A 70 -1.66 -3.30 34.13
CA PHE A 70 -2.34 -2.60 35.20
C PHE A 70 -3.84 -2.62 34.98
N VAL A 71 -4.61 -2.89 36.07
CA VAL A 71 -6.07 -3.00 36.03
C VAL A 71 -6.70 -2.12 37.08
N ILE A 72 -7.70 -1.34 36.69
CA ILE A 72 -8.62 -0.66 37.58
C ILE A 72 -10.01 -1.21 37.28
N TRP A 73 -10.64 -1.83 38.28
CA TRP A 73 -11.93 -2.51 38.12
C TRP A 73 -12.80 -2.36 39.34
N ILE A 74 -14.09 -2.34 39.16
CA ILE A 74 -15.07 -2.31 40.24
C ILE A 74 -16.30 -3.14 39.88
N ASP A 75 -16.72 -3.99 40.85
CA ASP A 75 -18.04 -4.61 40.81
C ASP A 75 -19.02 -3.77 41.65
N TYR A 76 -19.91 -3.09 41.02
CA TYR A 76 -20.92 -2.24 41.69
C TYR A 76 -21.95 -3.07 42.46
N THR A 77 -22.07 -4.37 42.21
CA THR A 77 -23.01 -5.26 42.87
C THR A 77 -22.46 -5.79 44.19
N THR A 78 -21.22 -6.28 44.15
CA THR A 78 -20.57 -6.88 45.32
C THR A 78 -19.74 -5.88 46.14
N GLY A 79 -19.40 -4.75 45.52
CA GLY A 79 -18.50 -3.75 46.09
C GLY A 79 -17.01 -4.16 46.05
N LYS A 80 -16.66 -5.29 45.41
CA LYS A 80 -15.25 -5.66 45.15
C LYS A 80 -14.61 -4.66 44.19
N TRP A 81 -13.33 -4.41 44.38
CA TRP A 81 -12.54 -3.50 43.51
C TRP A 81 -11.06 -3.87 43.46
N ARG A 82 -10.43 -3.45 42.35
CA ARG A 82 -8.97 -3.43 42.15
C ARG A 82 -8.60 -2.04 41.63
N ASN A 83 -7.52 -1.45 42.12
CA ASN A 83 -7.07 -0.15 41.69
C ASN A 83 -5.54 -0.10 41.59
N ASP A 84 -4.99 -0.38 40.42
CA ASP A 84 -3.56 -0.28 40.12
C ASP A 84 -3.15 1.17 39.73
N GLY A 85 -4.03 2.16 39.89
CA GLY A 85 -3.76 3.56 39.57
C GLY A 85 -2.48 4.12 40.18
N PRO A 86 -2.15 3.86 41.47
CA PRO A 86 -0.87 4.24 42.05
C PRO A 86 0.32 3.62 41.29
N LEU A 87 0.26 2.38 40.90
CA LEU A 87 1.32 1.69 40.14
C LEU A 87 1.50 2.26 38.72
N ILE A 88 0.39 2.68 38.08
CA ILE A 88 0.46 3.39 36.78
C ILE A 88 1.22 4.72 36.97
N MET A 89 0.94 5.48 38.01
CA MET A 89 1.63 6.73 38.26
C MET A 89 3.10 6.52 38.63
N ASP A 90 3.42 5.48 39.39
CA ASP A 90 4.82 5.09 39.68
C ASP A 90 5.56 4.71 38.40
N PHE A 91 4.91 4.02 37.46
CA PHE A 91 5.48 3.73 36.13
C PHE A 91 5.85 5.01 35.39
N PHE A 92 5.05 6.07 35.51
CA PHE A 92 5.28 7.37 34.88
C PHE A 92 6.16 8.35 35.67
N ILE A 93 6.77 7.97 36.78
CA ILE A 93 7.75 8.82 37.51
C ILE A 93 8.89 9.23 36.57
N GLN A 94 9.37 8.29 35.77
CA GLN A 94 10.31 8.57 34.68
C GLN A 94 9.55 8.79 33.37
N HIS A 95 9.96 9.78 32.58
CA HIS A 95 9.38 10.01 31.26
C HIS A 95 9.50 8.76 30.36
N LYS A 96 8.40 8.35 29.74
CA LYS A 96 8.32 7.17 28.89
C LYS A 96 8.21 7.56 27.42
N ILE A 97 8.71 6.68 26.55
CA ILE A 97 8.44 6.69 25.12
C ILE A 97 7.48 5.55 24.85
N LEU A 98 6.30 5.88 24.39
CA LEU A 98 5.23 4.94 24.10
C LEU A 98 4.99 4.86 22.61
N THR A 99 4.74 3.66 22.09
CA THR A 99 4.23 3.44 20.75
C THR A 99 2.94 2.65 20.84
N GLY A 100 1.89 3.15 20.19
CA GLY A 100 0.60 2.49 20.10
C GLY A 100 0.07 2.46 18.67
N TYR A 101 -0.95 1.67 18.41
CA TYR A 101 -1.59 1.59 17.11
C TYR A 101 -2.84 2.48 17.07
N ASN A 102 -2.85 3.52 16.25
CA ASN A 102 -3.90 4.55 16.21
C ASN A 102 -4.05 5.33 17.54
N SER A 103 -3.02 5.31 18.36
CA SER A 103 -2.98 5.84 19.72
C SER A 103 -3.33 7.32 19.83
N ASN A 104 -2.96 8.12 18.82
CA ASN A 104 -3.29 9.55 18.78
C ASN A 104 -4.79 9.85 18.80
N ASN A 105 -5.61 8.92 18.37
CA ASN A 105 -7.06 9.08 18.30
C ASN A 105 -7.79 8.41 19.47
N TYR A 106 -7.10 7.58 20.28
CA TYR A 106 -7.76 6.84 21.37
C TYR A 106 -6.85 6.65 22.60
N ASP A 107 -5.90 5.74 22.60
CA ASP A 107 -5.14 5.27 23.77
C ASP A 107 -4.45 6.39 24.53
N LYS A 108 -3.75 7.24 23.81
CA LYS A 108 -3.09 8.44 24.33
C LYS A 108 -4.07 9.38 25.03
N ILE A 109 -5.28 9.56 24.46
CA ILE A 109 -6.32 10.41 25.01
C ILE A 109 -6.80 9.83 26.33
N MET A 110 -7.01 8.52 26.40
CA MET A 110 -7.47 7.83 27.60
C MET A 110 -6.45 7.90 28.74
N LEU A 111 -5.16 7.71 28.41
CA LEU A 111 -4.08 7.92 29.38
C LEU A 111 -4.02 9.38 29.88
N ASP A 112 -4.13 10.37 28.99
CA ASP A 112 -4.16 11.79 29.37
C ASP A 112 -5.34 12.08 30.31
N ILE A 113 -6.52 11.54 30.05
CA ILE A 113 -7.70 11.69 30.91
C ILE A 113 -7.47 11.05 32.27
N PHE A 114 -6.94 9.82 32.31
CA PHE A 114 -6.61 9.11 33.55
C PHE A 114 -5.65 9.94 34.41
N ILE A 115 -4.50 10.34 33.84
CA ILE A 115 -3.45 11.07 34.59
C ILE A 115 -3.97 12.41 35.13
N ASN A 116 -4.79 13.13 34.33
CA ASN A 116 -5.37 14.41 34.78
C ASN A 116 -6.38 14.24 35.92
N ASN A 117 -7.10 13.12 35.98
CA ASN A 117 -8.06 12.83 37.01
C ASN A 117 -7.45 12.20 38.27
N TYR A 118 -6.28 11.55 38.16
CA TYR A 118 -5.67 10.73 39.23
C TYR A 118 -5.59 11.42 40.58
N LYS A 119 -5.17 12.68 40.64
CA LYS A 119 -5.04 13.43 41.90
C LYS A 119 -6.38 13.68 42.63
N TYR A 120 -7.52 13.42 42.00
CA TYR A 120 -8.82 13.56 42.57
C TYR A 120 -9.45 12.21 42.99
N LEU A 121 -8.74 11.09 42.74
CA LEU A 121 -9.21 9.76 43.04
C LEU A 121 -9.04 9.43 44.54
N ASP A 122 -9.97 8.69 45.09
CA ASP A 122 -9.79 8.00 46.37
C ASP A 122 -9.10 6.63 46.17
N VAL A 123 -8.90 5.91 47.25
CA VAL A 123 -8.25 4.60 47.26
C VAL A 123 -8.97 3.54 46.43
N LYS A 124 -10.28 3.71 46.20
CA LYS A 124 -11.11 2.80 45.42
C LYS A 124 -11.20 3.23 43.97
N GLY A 125 -10.73 4.43 43.60
CA GLY A 125 -10.80 4.97 42.23
C GLY A 125 -12.00 5.89 41.97
N PHE A 126 -12.76 6.33 43.01
CA PHE A 126 -13.81 7.32 42.84
C PHE A 126 -13.24 8.74 42.75
N ASN A 127 -13.70 9.48 41.76
CA ASN A 127 -13.35 10.89 41.60
C ASN A 127 -14.16 11.77 42.53
N LYS A 128 -13.51 12.41 43.52
CA LYS A 128 -14.16 13.25 44.58
C LYS A 128 -14.89 14.48 44.00
N LYS A 129 -14.55 14.90 42.77
CA LYS A 129 -15.23 16.05 42.12
C LYS A 129 -16.44 15.65 41.31
N GLU A 130 -16.35 14.53 40.62
CA GLU A 130 -17.41 14.08 39.69
C GLU A 130 -18.35 13.05 40.30
N SER A 131 -18.01 12.52 41.50
CA SER A 131 -18.75 11.47 42.18
C SER A 131 -18.97 10.22 41.34
N LYS A 132 -18.06 9.98 40.37
CA LYS A 132 -18.02 8.83 39.46
C LYS A 132 -16.75 8.03 39.71
N HIS A 133 -16.79 6.73 39.45
CA HIS A 133 -15.57 5.91 39.39
C HIS A 133 -14.76 6.24 38.12
N ILE A 134 -13.44 6.18 38.19
CA ILE A 134 -12.55 6.56 37.05
C ILE A 134 -12.82 5.73 35.78
N THR A 135 -13.19 4.44 35.93
CA THR A 135 -13.53 3.58 34.78
C THR A 135 -14.76 4.12 34.04
N GLN A 136 -15.78 4.60 34.77
CA GLN A 136 -16.97 5.21 34.14
C GLN A 136 -16.63 6.53 33.43
N ILE A 137 -15.74 7.34 34.03
CA ILE A 137 -15.27 8.58 33.37
C ILE A 137 -14.57 8.25 32.08
N LEU A 138 -13.64 7.29 32.10
CA LEU A 138 -12.92 6.85 30.92
C LEU A 138 -13.86 6.25 29.87
N TYR A 139 -14.85 5.47 30.28
CA TYR A 139 -15.83 4.88 29.38
C TYR A 139 -16.72 5.95 28.70
N ASP A 140 -17.18 6.96 29.44
CA ASP A 140 -17.94 8.07 28.87
C ASP A 140 -17.11 8.80 27.80
N HIS A 141 -15.83 9.02 28.04
CA HIS A 141 -14.89 9.60 27.09
C HIS A 141 -14.56 8.67 25.91
N SER A 142 -14.47 7.36 26.16
CA SER A 142 -14.28 6.35 25.11
C SER A 142 -15.44 6.38 24.10
N CYS A 143 -16.69 6.37 24.58
CA CYS A 143 -17.86 6.50 23.74
C CYS A 143 -17.83 7.81 22.93
N ALA A 144 -17.50 8.94 23.58
CA ALA A 144 -17.37 10.22 22.89
C ALA A 144 -16.24 10.22 21.83
N CYS A 145 -15.11 9.55 22.08
CA CYS A 145 -14.06 9.37 21.06
C CYS A 145 -14.55 8.63 19.83
N VAL A 146 -15.35 7.59 20.00
CA VAL A 146 -15.92 6.81 18.89
C VAL A 146 -16.93 7.65 18.10
N ASP A 147 -17.78 8.41 18.76
CA ASP A 147 -18.83 9.23 18.15
C ASP A 147 -18.28 10.45 17.40
N PHE A 148 -17.32 11.18 17.99
CA PHE A 148 -16.72 12.39 17.40
C PHE A 148 -15.53 12.09 16.47
N GLY A 149 -14.94 10.91 16.57
CA GLY A 149 -13.79 10.52 15.76
C GLY A 149 -12.57 11.41 15.97
N LYS A 150 -11.77 11.64 14.91
CA LYS A 150 -10.47 12.33 14.96
C LYS A 150 -10.47 13.76 15.58
N GLY A 151 -11.60 14.34 15.82
CA GLY A 151 -11.71 15.70 16.37
C GLY A 151 -11.78 15.79 17.91
N TYR A 152 -12.01 14.66 18.58
CA TYR A 152 -12.32 14.66 20.01
C TYR A 152 -11.21 15.24 20.89
N SER A 153 -9.96 14.95 20.60
CA SER A 153 -8.81 15.47 21.36
C SER A 153 -8.76 17.00 21.40
N ARG A 154 -9.31 17.68 20.40
CA ARG A 154 -9.38 19.15 20.34
C ARG A 154 -10.43 19.74 21.27
N LEU A 155 -11.43 18.94 21.65
CA LEU A 155 -12.49 19.37 22.58
C LEU A 155 -12.03 19.25 24.04
N LEU A 156 -10.97 18.49 24.32
CA LEU A 156 -10.44 18.29 25.65
C LEU A 156 -9.52 19.47 26.04
N ASN A 157 -10.03 20.39 26.85
CA ASN A 157 -9.25 21.49 27.43
C ASN A 157 -8.36 20.96 28.58
N PHE A 158 -7.27 20.27 28.27
CA PHE A 158 -6.26 20.01 29.29
C PHE A 158 -5.64 21.34 29.74
N LYS A 159 -5.46 21.51 31.08
CA LYS A 159 -4.93 22.74 31.65
C LYS A 159 -3.63 23.11 30.94
N LYS A 160 -3.44 24.42 30.65
CA LYS A 160 -2.28 25.01 29.98
C LYS A 160 -0.91 24.57 30.53
N TYR A 161 -0.89 24.02 31.76
CA TYR A 161 0.32 23.57 32.46
C TYR A 161 0.42 22.05 32.60
N TYR A 162 -0.40 21.27 31.92
CA TYR A 162 -0.29 19.82 31.93
C TYR A 162 0.93 19.40 31.12
N LYS A 163 1.93 18.86 31.83
CA LYS A 163 3.11 18.26 31.19
C LYS A 163 2.90 16.74 31.14
N ARG A 164 2.70 16.22 29.94
CA ARG A 164 2.54 14.78 29.73
C ARG A 164 3.81 14.04 30.15
N PRO A 165 3.72 12.97 30.96
CA PRO A 165 4.88 12.21 31.42
C PRO A 165 5.39 11.20 30.38
N PHE A 166 4.88 11.23 29.17
CA PHE A 166 5.31 10.36 28.06
C PHE A 166 5.28 11.09 26.72
N THR A 167 6.09 10.58 25.79
CA THR A 167 6.02 10.91 24.35
C THR A 167 5.34 9.75 23.66
N ASP A 168 4.35 10.02 22.82
CA ASP A 168 3.59 9.01 22.11
C ASP A 168 3.90 9.01 20.62
N TYR A 169 4.15 7.84 20.07
CA TYR A 169 4.30 7.58 18.64
C TYR A 169 3.17 6.66 18.15
N ASP A 170 2.44 7.13 17.16
CA ASP A 170 1.36 6.37 16.53
C ASP A 170 1.89 5.64 15.31
N ILE A 171 2.17 4.33 15.46
CA ILE A 171 2.77 3.53 14.38
C ILE A 171 1.84 3.36 13.18
N GLN A 172 0.53 3.51 13.34
CA GLN A 172 -0.39 3.47 12.20
C GLN A 172 -0.05 4.54 11.16
N LYS A 173 0.47 5.71 11.56
CA LYS A 173 0.87 6.80 10.67
C LYS A 173 2.06 6.46 9.79
N ILE A 174 2.92 5.56 10.24
CA ILE A 174 4.09 5.11 9.47
C ILE A 174 3.67 4.30 8.26
N LEU A 175 2.56 3.55 8.35
CA LEU A 175 2.12 2.60 7.33
C LEU A 175 1.48 3.25 6.11
N TYR A 176 0.88 4.45 6.23
CA TYR A 176 -0.03 4.96 5.19
C TYR A 176 0.12 6.42 4.84
N LEU A 177 -0.45 6.71 3.69
CA LEU A 177 -1.06 7.99 3.37
C LEU A 177 -2.32 8.15 4.25
N ASP A 178 -2.53 9.34 4.81
CA ASP A 178 -3.56 9.69 5.82
C ASP A 178 -5.03 9.30 5.49
N LYS A 179 -5.29 8.73 4.32
CA LYS A 179 -6.66 8.45 3.81
C LYS A 179 -7.08 6.99 3.88
N THR A 180 -6.17 6.07 4.19
CA THR A 180 -6.49 4.62 4.22
C THR A 180 -6.42 4.08 5.65
N TYR A 181 -7.57 3.66 6.16
CA TYR A 181 -7.67 3.02 7.47
C TYR A 181 -7.45 1.52 7.35
N THR A 182 -6.45 1.01 8.06
CA THR A 182 -6.31 -0.43 8.29
C THR A 182 -6.44 -0.72 9.77
N SER A 183 -7.14 -1.77 10.13
CA SER A 183 -7.24 -2.22 11.51
C SER A 183 -5.98 -2.99 11.91
N LEU A 184 -5.66 -3.02 13.21
CA LEU A 184 -4.56 -3.83 13.73
C LEU A 184 -4.72 -5.31 13.35
N LYS A 185 -5.96 -5.82 13.30
CA LYS A 185 -6.28 -7.20 12.85
C LYS A 185 -5.89 -7.47 11.39
N GLN A 186 -6.10 -6.50 10.49
CA GLN A 186 -5.64 -6.66 9.11
C GLN A 186 -4.11 -6.63 9.03
N VAL A 187 -3.46 -5.80 9.84
CA VAL A 187 -1.99 -5.81 9.97
C VAL A 187 -1.50 -7.16 10.49
N ALA A 188 -2.13 -7.71 11.52
CA ALA A 188 -1.81 -9.02 12.06
C ALA A 188 -1.90 -10.14 11.01
N ILE A 189 -2.92 -10.10 10.13
CA ILE A 189 -3.03 -11.04 9.01
C ILE A 189 -1.84 -10.89 8.06
N CYS A 190 -1.46 -9.65 7.71
CA CYS A 190 -0.32 -9.40 6.81
C CYS A 190 1.03 -9.80 7.44
N LEU A 191 1.16 -9.71 8.76
CA LEU A 191 2.31 -10.20 9.54
C LEU A 191 2.32 -11.72 9.72
N LYS A 192 1.34 -12.45 9.18
CA LYS A 192 1.15 -13.89 9.42
C LYS A 192 1.03 -14.24 10.91
N TRP A 193 0.44 -13.32 11.70
CA TRP A 193 0.30 -13.52 13.13
C TRP A 193 -0.57 -14.75 13.44
N TYR A 194 -0.22 -15.49 14.47
CA TYR A 194 -0.84 -16.78 14.78
C TYR A 194 -2.27 -16.71 15.33
N ARG A 195 -2.71 -15.52 15.80
CA ARG A 195 -4.03 -15.35 16.47
C ARG A 195 -4.69 -14.03 16.06
N ILE A 196 -5.79 -14.10 15.34
CA ILE A 196 -6.60 -12.96 14.93
C ILE A 196 -7.89 -12.96 15.75
N GLN A 197 -7.93 -12.16 16.79
CA GLN A 197 -8.93 -12.23 17.82
C GLN A 197 -9.83 -10.99 17.86
N ASN A 198 -11.14 -11.19 18.09
CA ASN A 198 -12.06 -10.11 18.46
C ASN A 198 -11.97 -9.81 19.96
N LEU A 199 -12.49 -8.63 20.33
CA LEU A 199 -12.74 -8.29 21.72
C LEU A 199 -13.57 -9.41 22.37
N PRO A 200 -13.10 -10.02 23.48
CA PRO A 200 -13.75 -11.21 24.04
C PRO A 200 -15.15 -10.92 24.59
N ILE A 201 -15.39 -9.70 25.04
CA ILE A 201 -16.66 -9.24 25.59
C ILE A 201 -17.04 -7.93 24.93
N ALA A 202 -18.32 -7.71 24.63
CA ALA A 202 -18.78 -6.48 24.00
C ALA A 202 -18.43 -5.25 24.87
N TYR A 203 -17.90 -4.19 24.23
CA TYR A 203 -17.36 -2.99 24.89
C TYR A 203 -18.32 -2.28 25.85
N ASN A 204 -19.63 -2.48 25.67
CA ASN A 204 -20.70 -1.88 26.49
C ASN A 204 -21.18 -2.76 27.66
N CYS A 205 -20.57 -3.93 27.85
CA CYS A 205 -20.86 -4.83 28.94
C CYS A 205 -20.04 -4.50 30.19
N ARG A 206 -20.57 -4.79 31.37
CA ARG A 206 -19.80 -4.78 32.60
C ARG A 206 -18.99 -6.05 32.71
N ILE A 207 -17.74 -5.94 33.14
CA ILE A 207 -16.79 -7.03 33.28
C ILE A 207 -16.88 -7.64 34.66
N ARG A 208 -16.97 -8.97 34.73
CA ARG A 208 -16.92 -9.76 35.96
C ARG A 208 -15.44 -10.05 36.30
N GLU A 209 -15.20 -10.36 37.56
CA GLU A 209 -13.84 -10.67 38.07
C GLU A 209 -13.16 -11.80 37.25
N GLU A 210 -13.91 -12.85 36.92
CA GLU A 210 -13.48 -14.01 36.15
C GLU A 210 -13.12 -13.68 34.67
N ASP A 211 -13.70 -12.63 34.11
CA ASP A 211 -13.51 -12.22 32.73
C ASP A 211 -12.25 -11.31 32.53
N ILE A 212 -11.67 -10.78 33.62
CA ILE A 212 -10.53 -9.84 33.57
C ILE A 212 -9.34 -10.48 32.87
N TYR A 213 -9.07 -11.76 33.10
CA TYR A 213 -7.94 -12.47 32.48
C TYR A 213 -8.07 -12.47 30.96
N ASP A 214 -9.22 -12.77 30.40
CA ASP A 214 -9.41 -12.88 28.95
C ASP A 214 -9.27 -11.49 28.25
N ILE A 215 -9.65 -10.40 28.93
CA ILE A 215 -9.44 -9.02 28.44
C ILE A 215 -7.95 -8.68 28.48
N CYS A 216 -7.27 -8.98 29.57
CA CYS A 216 -5.84 -8.78 29.71
C CYS A 216 -5.04 -9.58 28.67
N ASP A 217 -5.44 -10.82 28.41
CA ASP A 217 -4.81 -11.71 27.40
C ASP A 217 -5.03 -11.19 25.97
N TYR A 218 -6.23 -10.64 25.72
CA TYR A 218 -6.55 -9.96 24.46
C TYR A 218 -5.64 -8.74 24.25
N ASN A 219 -5.51 -7.86 25.24
CA ASN A 219 -4.70 -6.65 25.17
C ASN A 219 -3.20 -7.00 24.95
N VAL A 220 -2.67 -8.00 25.66
CA VAL A 220 -1.29 -8.50 25.44
C VAL A 220 -1.09 -8.93 23.99
N ASN A 221 -2.06 -9.63 23.39
CA ASN A 221 -1.98 -10.03 21.99
C ASN A 221 -1.89 -8.80 21.06
N ASP A 222 -2.69 -7.77 21.28
CA ASP A 222 -2.68 -6.55 20.44
C ASP A 222 -1.38 -5.73 20.63
N VAL A 223 -0.83 -5.67 21.86
CA VAL A 223 0.49 -5.04 22.11
C VAL A 223 1.62 -5.83 21.44
N LEU A 224 1.60 -7.16 21.46
CA LEU A 224 2.60 -7.99 20.79
C LEU A 224 2.53 -7.86 19.27
N ILE A 225 1.34 -7.73 18.68
CA ILE A 225 1.16 -7.45 17.25
C ILE A 225 1.78 -6.08 16.92
N THR A 226 1.56 -5.07 17.77
CA THR A 226 2.12 -3.72 17.59
C THR A 226 3.65 -3.75 17.66
N LEU A 227 4.22 -4.51 18.59
CA LEU A 227 5.68 -4.69 18.71
C LEU A 227 6.28 -5.39 17.47
N GLU A 228 5.61 -6.43 16.95
CA GLU A 228 6.04 -7.12 15.73
C GLU A 228 5.96 -6.20 14.51
N LEU A 229 4.89 -5.39 14.44
CA LEU A 229 4.75 -4.37 13.41
C LEU A 229 5.90 -3.37 13.46
N GLU A 230 6.25 -2.83 14.64
CA GLU A 230 7.35 -1.89 14.78
C GLU A 230 8.68 -2.50 14.31
N ARG A 231 8.94 -3.75 14.68
CA ARG A 231 10.14 -4.47 14.23
C ARG A 231 10.18 -4.64 12.72
N SER A 232 9.05 -4.97 12.10
CA SER A 232 8.94 -5.08 10.65
C SER A 232 9.10 -3.75 9.92
N GLN A 233 8.81 -2.63 10.60
CA GLN A 233 8.91 -1.26 10.06
C GLN A 233 10.17 -0.50 10.49
N LYS A 234 11.16 -1.20 11.01
CA LYS A 234 12.42 -0.60 11.51
C LYS A 234 13.05 0.37 10.50
N ALA A 235 13.13 -0.02 9.22
CA ALA A 235 13.69 0.83 8.17
C ALA A 235 12.92 2.15 7.97
N GLU A 236 11.59 2.12 8.08
CA GLU A 236 10.74 3.33 7.99
C GLU A 236 10.88 4.24 9.21
N ILE A 237 11.10 3.66 10.39
CA ILE A 237 11.32 4.43 11.63
C ILE A 237 12.70 5.11 11.57
N GLU A 238 13.75 4.37 11.24
CA GLU A 238 15.10 4.90 11.05
C GLU A 238 15.13 6.01 9.98
N LEU A 239 14.41 5.81 8.86
CA LEU A 239 14.30 6.84 7.82
C LEU A 239 13.71 8.15 8.36
N ARG A 240 12.71 8.09 9.26
CA ARG A 240 12.13 9.30 9.88
C ARG A 240 13.08 9.98 10.86
N GLU A 241 13.83 9.22 11.63
CA GLU A 241 14.87 9.74 12.51
C GLU A 241 15.96 10.46 11.70
N ASP A 242 16.44 9.79 10.66
CA ASP A 242 17.46 10.32 9.75
C ASP A 242 16.97 11.58 9.00
N ILE A 243 15.69 11.60 8.51
CA ILE A 243 15.10 12.80 7.89
C ILE A 243 14.96 13.93 8.92
N SER A 244 14.57 13.61 10.16
CA SER A 244 14.46 14.62 11.22
C SER A 244 15.79 15.29 11.50
N GLU A 245 16.90 14.53 11.51
CA GLU A 245 18.25 15.04 11.68
C GLU A 245 18.71 15.86 10.46
N GLU A 246 18.55 15.37 9.24
CA GLU A 246 19.03 16.02 8.00
C GLU A 246 18.30 17.35 7.72
N PHE A 247 16.99 17.41 7.96
CA PHE A 247 16.17 18.58 7.63
C PHE A 247 15.88 19.49 8.85
N GLY A 248 16.24 19.07 10.06
CA GLY A 248 15.96 19.82 11.29
C GLY A 248 14.47 19.93 11.63
N ILE A 249 13.64 18.97 11.17
CA ILE A 249 12.18 18.96 11.36
C ILE A 249 11.80 17.63 12.02
N ASP A 250 11.14 17.65 13.17
CA ASP A 250 10.67 16.40 13.79
C ASP A 250 9.54 15.76 12.96
N VAL A 251 9.89 14.70 12.21
CA VAL A 251 8.96 13.96 11.38
C VAL A 251 8.65 12.54 11.89
N ARG A 252 9.13 12.16 13.06
CA ARG A 252 9.05 10.81 13.62
C ARG A 252 7.61 10.29 13.76
N ASN A 253 6.67 11.19 14.05
CA ASN A 253 5.24 10.88 14.19
C ASN A 253 4.40 11.39 13.00
N MET A 254 4.98 11.37 11.79
CA MET A 254 4.34 11.88 10.58
C MET A 254 4.16 10.78 9.53
N SER A 255 3.04 10.85 8.80
CA SER A 255 2.86 10.07 7.58
C SER A 255 3.82 10.55 6.47
N ARG A 256 4.09 9.73 5.46
CA ARG A 256 4.94 10.15 4.31
C ARG A 256 4.41 11.43 3.64
N SER A 257 3.07 11.59 3.53
CA SER A 257 2.47 12.81 2.99
C SER A 257 2.75 14.03 3.88
N SER A 258 2.63 13.88 5.21
CA SER A 258 2.93 14.95 6.17
C SER A 258 4.41 15.32 6.20
N ILE A 259 5.32 14.35 6.03
CA ILE A 259 6.77 14.59 5.87
C ILE A 259 7.01 15.46 4.64
N GLY A 260 6.45 15.06 3.49
CA GLY A 260 6.59 15.84 2.26
C GLY A 260 6.03 17.26 2.41
N LYS A 261 4.90 17.43 3.14
CA LYS A 261 4.34 18.77 3.46
C LYS A 261 5.31 19.59 4.30
N ALA A 262 5.89 19.02 5.34
CA ALA A 262 6.84 19.72 6.21
C ALA A 262 8.07 20.21 5.44
N ILE A 263 8.66 19.34 4.60
CA ILE A 263 9.83 19.69 3.78
C ILE A 263 9.47 20.78 2.75
N THR A 264 8.38 20.62 2.00
CA THR A 264 7.96 21.61 0.98
C THR A 264 7.60 22.96 1.58
N THR A 265 6.93 22.96 2.75
CA THR A 265 6.61 24.18 3.49
C THR A 265 7.88 24.94 3.91
N SER A 266 8.85 24.22 4.48
CA SER A 266 10.13 24.81 4.91
C SER A 266 10.93 25.39 3.73
N LEU A 267 10.92 24.70 2.57
CA LEU A 267 11.59 25.20 1.37
C LEU A 267 10.88 26.42 0.78
N TYR A 268 9.55 26.40 0.72
CA TYR A 268 8.80 27.55 0.22
C TYR A 268 8.96 28.78 1.12
N GLU A 269 8.89 28.62 2.44
CA GLU A 269 9.20 29.68 3.42
C GLU A 269 10.58 30.28 3.19
N LYS A 270 11.60 29.40 2.99
CA LYS A 270 12.99 29.82 2.72
C LYS A 270 13.10 30.62 1.41
N PHE A 271 12.44 30.20 0.33
CA PHE A 271 12.61 30.88 -0.97
C PHE A 271 11.70 32.10 -1.15
N SER A 272 10.55 32.14 -0.47
CA SER A 272 9.64 33.30 -0.52
C SER A 272 9.99 34.38 0.50
N GLY A 273 10.60 33.98 1.63
CA GLY A 273 10.77 34.88 2.78
C GLY A 273 9.47 35.19 3.53
N ILE A 274 8.36 34.51 3.18
CA ILE A 274 7.04 34.67 3.80
C ILE A 274 6.91 33.69 4.96
N ASP A 275 6.47 34.15 6.15
CA ASP A 275 6.21 33.27 7.31
C ASP A 275 5.14 32.22 6.94
N ARG A 276 5.36 30.98 7.35
CA ARG A 276 4.41 29.88 7.06
C ARG A 276 2.98 30.16 7.51
N LYS A 277 2.76 30.95 8.54
CA LYS A 277 1.42 31.33 9.04
C LYS A 277 0.63 32.14 8.02
N ASP A 278 1.31 32.87 7.12
CA ASP A 278 0.66 33.76 6.17
C ASP A 278 0.20 33.03 4.90
N PHE A 279 0.74 31.83 4.60
CA PHE A 279 0.37 31.06 3.41
C PHE A 279 -0.26 29.68 3.69
N MET A 280 -0.10 29.11 4.90
CA MET A 280 -0.55 27.73 5.19
C MET A 280 -2.06 27.53 5.06
N ASP A 281 -2.86 28.56 5.28
CA ASP A 281 -4.32 28.52 5.18
C ASP A 281 -4.84 29.13 3.87
N THR A 282 -3.95 29.54 2.95
CA THR A 282 -4.34 30.07 1.64
C THR A 282 -4.60 28.92 0.65
N LYS A 283 -5.51 29.15 -0.30
CA LYS A 283 -5.86 28.19 -1.35
C LYS A 283 -6.57 28.89 -2.51
N THR A 284 -6.60 28.26 -3.68
CA THR A 284 -7.38 28.71 -4.82
C THR A 284 -8.52 27.74 -5.11
N ASP A 285 -9.74 28.17 -4.83
CA ASP A 285 -10.96 27.41 -5.13
C ASP A 285 -11.37 27.60 -6.59
N ARG A 286 -11.82 26.53 -7.24
CA ARG A 286 -12.31 26.53 -8.63
C ARG A 286 -13.51 25.63 -8.78
N TRP A 287 -14.52 26.11 -9.51
CA TRP A 287 -15.71 25.34 -9.85
C TRP A 287 -15.59 24.63 -11.19
N LYS A 288 -15.01 25.33 -12.18
CA LYS A 288 -14.88 24.84 -13.55
C LYS A 288 -13.52 25.24 -14.11
N ILE A 289 -12.98 24.40 -14.98
CA ILE A 289 -11.71 24.61 -15.67
C ILE A 289 -11.94 24.29 -17.15
N LYS A 290 -11.82 25.29 -18.04
CA LYS A 290 -11.78 25.08 -19.49
C LYS A 290 -10.45 24.43 -19.84
N VAL A 291 -10.45 23.25 -20.47
CA VAL A 291 -9.23 22.52 -20.77
C VAL A 291 -8.35 23.28 -21.77
N SER A 292 -8.94 23.96 -22.75
CA SER A 292 -8.20 24.82 -23.70
C SER A 292 -7.29 25.85 -23.02
N SER A 293 -7.68 26.36 -21.83
CA SER A 293 -6.89 27.37 -21.11
C SER A 293 -5.65 26.82 -20.38
N ILE A 294 -5.50 25.51 -20.33
CA ILE A 294 -4.40 24.84 -19.61
C ILE A 294 -3.51 23.98 -20.52
N LEU A 295 -3.89 23.82 -21.80
CA LEU A 295 -3.09 23.07 -22.76
C LEU A 295 -1.82 23.83 -23.17
N SER A 296 -0.75 23.09 -23.37
CA SER A 296 0.51 23.62 -23.87
C SER A 296 0.43 23.82 -25.39
N PRO A 297 0.89 24.94 -25.93
CA PRO A 297 0.96 25.17 -27.38
C PRO A 297 1.95 24.25 -28.10
N LYS A 298 2.81 23.54 -27.37
CA LYS A 298 3.74 22.54 -27.89
C LYS A 298 3.06 21.22 -28.29
N LEU A 299 1.82 20.98 -27.86
CA LEU A 299 1.11 19.74 -28.18
C LEU A 299 0.66 19.75 -29.64
N LYS A 300 1.11 18.77 -30.40
CA LYS A 300 0.74 18.58 -31.81
C LYS A 300 0.88 17.11 -32.20
N PHE A 301 -0.01 16.66 -33.03
CA PHE A 301 -0.03 15.29 -33.56
C PHE A 301 0.01 15.26 -35.08
N GLN A 302 0.45 14.14 -35.64
CA GLN A 302 0.55 13.92 -37.09
C GLN A 302 -0.68 13.19 -37.64
N THR A 303 -1.31 12.32 -36.81
CA THR A 303 -2.44 11.50 -37.21
C THR A 303 -3.79 12.21 -36.94
N LYS A 304 -4.78 11.90 -37.78
CA LYS A 304 -6.14 12.44 -37.64
C LYS A 304 -6.75 12.04 -36.30
N ILE A 305 -6.59 10.77 -35.88
CA ILE A 305 -7.16 10.25 -34.64
C ILE A 305 -6.71 11.06 -33.42
N LEU A 306 -5.41 11.32 -33.28
CA LEU A 306 -4.91 12.04 -32.11
C LEU A 306 -5.13 13.57 -32.21
N ASN A 307 -5.22 14.13 -33.42
CA ASN A 307 -5.69 15.51 -33.59
C ASN A 307 -7.17 15.68 -33.23
N ASP A 308 -8.03 14.73 -33.58
CA ASP A 308 -9.44 14.73 -33.19
C ASP A 308 -9.60 14.57 -31.67
N LEU A 309 -8.77 13.69 -31.04
CA LEU A 309 -8.71 13.58 -29.59
C LEU A 309 -8.29 14.90 -28.94
N LEU A 310 -7.22 15.54 -29.44
CA LEU A 310 -6.75 16.84 -28.91
C LEU A 310 -7.84 17.91 -28.99
N ARG A 311 -8.57 18.00 -30.10
CA ARG A 311 -9.70 18.93 -30.25
C ARG A 311 -10.81 18.63 -29.23
N THR A 312 -11.21 17.37 -29.10
CA THR A 312 -12.23 16.93 -28.14
C THR A 312 -11.83 17.27 -26.69
N VAL A 313 -10.60 16.98 -26.32
CA VAL A 313 -10.03 17.32 -25.01
C VAL A 313 -10.00 18.83 -24.80
N ALA A 314 -9.59 19.61 -25.79
CA ALA A 314 -9.53 21.08 -25.70
C ALA A 314 -10.90 21.72 -25.48
N GLN A 315 -11.95 21.19 -26.11
CA GLN A 315 -13.33 21.69 -25.98
C GLN A 315 -13.99 21.35 -24.64
N SER A 316 -13.42 20.42 -23.87
CA SER A 316 -14.01 19.98 -22.62
C SER A 316 -13.87 21.00 -21.49
N THR A 317 -14.81 20.91 -20.54
CA THR A 317 -14.81 21.69 -19.30
C THR A 317 -14.90 20.74 -18.12
N ILE A 318 -13.96 20.86 -17.20
CA ILE A 318 -13.89 20.02 -16.00
C ILE A 318 -14.68 20.69 -14.87
N VAL A 319 -15.60 19.95 -14.25
CA VAL A 319 -16.35 20.40 -13.06
C VAL A 319 -15.63 19.86 -11.83
N VAL A 320 -15.05 20.75 -11.04
CA VAL A 320 -14.25 20.39 -9.87
C VAL A 320 -15.14 19.86 -8.75
N GLY A 321 -14.78 18.68 -8.20
CA GLY A 321 -15.51 18.07 -7.07
C GLY A 321 -16.80 17.36 -7.45
N SER A 322 -17.16 17.29 -8.73
CA SER A 322 -18.33 16.53 -9.17
C SER A 322 -18.12 15.02 -8.94
N THR A 323 -19.16 14.36 -8.47
CA THR A 323 -19.22 12.90 -8.32
C THR A 323 -19.89 12.21 -9.50
N LYS A 324 -20.48 12.98 -10.42
CA LYS A 324 -21.16 12.46 -11.60
C LYS A 324 -20.14 11.94 -12.61
N ASP A 325 -20.44 10.81 -13.25
CA ASP A 325 -19.53 10.19 -14.23
C ASP A 325 -19.36 11.04 -15.50
N GLU A 326 -20.40 11.74 -15.92
CA GLU A 326 -20.41 12.66 -17.07
C GLU A 326 -19.47 13.87 -16.91
N ASP A 327 -19.18 14.27 -15.67
CA ASP A 327 -18.29 15.39 -15.34
C ASP A 327 -16.82 14.95 -15.14
N LYS A 328 -16.53 13.64 -15.24
CA LYS A 328 -15.18 13.12 -15.04
C LYS A 328 -14.36 13.26 -16.31
N PHE A 329 -13.14 13.78 -16.16
CA PHE A 329 -12.15 13.75 -17.23
C PHE A 329 -11.72 12.30 -17.47
N LYS A 330 -12.29 11.65 -18.49
CA LYS A 330 -11.96 10.29 -18.92
C LYS A 330 -12.22 10.14 -20.41
N TYR A 331 -11.21 9.71 -21.16
CA TYR A 331 -11.29 9.44 -22.59
C TYR A 331 -10.70 8.07 -22.86
N GLU A 332 -11.42 7.23 -23.60
CA GLU A 332 -10.94 5.94 -24.11
C GLU A 332 -10.88 6.00 -25.63
N PHE A 333 -9.77 5.58 -26.21
CA PHE A 333 -9.55 5.60 -27.66
C PHE A 333 -8.57 4.51 -28.06
N GLN A 334 -8.71 4.02 -29.27
CA GLN A 334 -7.77 3.07 -29.86
C GLN A 334 -6.74 3.81 -30.70
N PHE A 335 -5.46 3.48 -30.50
CA PHE A 335 -4.36 3.92 -31.34
C PHE A 335 -3.34 2.79 -31.51
N GLY A 336 -2.94 2.50 -32.76
CA GLY A 336 -2.23 1.26 -33.06
C GLY A 336 -3.04 0.03 -32.65
N ASP A 337 -2.38 -0.94 -32.03
CA ASP A 337 -3.02 -2.17 -31.53
C ASP A 337 -3.53 -2.04 -30.09
N ALA A 338 -3.31 -0.91 -29.42
CA ALA A 338 -3.64 -0.70 -28.03
C ALA A 338 -4.86 0.22 -27.84
N VAL A 339 -5.65 -0.04 -26.80
CA VAL A 339 -6.68 0.89 -26.31
C VAL A 339 -6.07 1.67 -25.15
N TYR A 340 -6.17 2.98 -25.21
CA TYR A 340 -5.65 3.88 -24.19
C TYR A 340 -6.80 4.53 -23.41
N THR A 341 -6.57 4.74 -22.13
CA THR A 341 -7.44 5.52 -21.25
C THR A 341 -6.65 6.73 -20.75
N MET A 342 -7.13 7.93 -21.07
CA MET A 342 -6.70 9.19 -20.46
C MET A 342 -7.62 9.50 -19.29
N ALA A 343 -7.09 9.61 -18.10
CA ALA A 343 -7.84 9.96 -16.91
C ALA A 343 -6.99 10.80 -15.95
N LEU A 344 -7.59 11.25 -14.84
CA LEU A 344 -6.88 12.09 -13.86
C LEU A 344 -5.62 11.42 -13.26
N GLY A 345 -5.54 10.09 -13.27
CA GLY A 345 -4.39 9.33 -12.75
C GLY A 345 -3.20 9.25 -13.70
N GLY A 346 -3.40 9.46 -14.99
CA GLY A 346 -2.38 9.31 -16.04
C GLY A 346 -2.91 8.59 -17.28
N LEU A 347 -2.04 8.44 -18.28
CA LEU A 347 -2.31 7.64 -19.47
C LEU A 347 -2.04 6.17 -19.15
N HIS A 348 -3.02 5.31 -19.44
CA HIS A 348 -2.88 3.86 -19.28
C HIS A 348 -3.35 3.12 -20.53
N SER A 349 -2.59 2.12 -20.96
CA SER A 349 -3.05 1.17 -21.97
C SER A 349 -3.87 0.03 -21.33
N GLN A 350 -4.79 -0.55 -22.10
CA GLN A 350 -5.49 -1.76 -21.71
C GLN A 350 -4.67 -2.98 -22.16
N ASP A 351 -3.75 -3.41 -21.30
CA ASP A 351 -2.81 -4.47 -21.64
C ASP A 351 -3.51 -5.86 -21.60
N LYS A 352 -3.13 -6.72 -22.54
CA LYS A 352 -3.58 -8.11 -22.55
C LYS A 352 -2.63 -8.97 -21.71
N PRO A 353 -3.14 -9.91 -20.88
CA PRO A 353 -2.30 -10.86 -20.17
C PRO A 353 -1.43 -11.69 -21.13
N GLY A 354 -0.20 -11.97 -20.73
CA GLY A 354 0.72 -12.81 -21.48
C GLY A 354 2.17 -12.69 -21.09
N LEU A 355 2.95 -13.69 -21.52
CA LEU A 355 4.39 -13.76 -21.36
C LEU A 355 5.07 -13.43 -22.68
N LEU A 356 6.06 -12.54 -22.65
CA LEU A 356 6.95 -12.21 -23.75
C LEU A 356 8.38 -12.57 -23.36
N ILE A 357 9.10 -13.25 -24.26
CA ILE A 357 10.51 -13.61 -24.11
C ILE A 357 11.26 -13.05 -25.31
N ALA A 358 12.20 -12.15 -25.06
CA ALA A 358 12.90 -11.38 -26.11
C ALA A 358 13.57 -12.28 -27.16
N SER A 359 14.22 -13.37 -26.73
CA SER A 359 14.87 -14.34 -27.65
C SER A 359 13.87 -15.10 -28.51
N GLU A 360 12.67 -15.36 -28.05
CA GLU A 360 11.65 -16.08 -28.79
C GLU A 360 10.96 -15.20 -29.83
N ILE A 361 10.75 -13.92 -29.51
CA ILE A 361 10.14 -12.96 -30.44
C ILE A 361 11.18 -12.35 -31.42
N GLY A 362 12.47 -12.62 -31.23
CA GLY A 362 13.54 -12.05 -32.04
C GLY A 362 13.61 -10.51 -32.03
N ALA A 363 13.21 -9.89 -30.91
CA ALA A 363 13.13 -8.44 -30.75
C ALA A 363 13.49 -8.03 -29.32
N CYS A 364 13.96 -6.80 -29.14
CA CYS A 364 14.19 -6.20 -27.85
C CYS A 364 12.85 -5.77 -27.20
N ILE A 365 12.66 -6.09 -25.93
CA ILE A 365 11.56 -5.55 -25.10
C ILE A 365 12.18 -4.41 -24.27
N ARG A 366 11.83 -3.18 -24.59
CA ARG A 366 12.44 -2.00 -23.94
C ARG A 366 11.41 -1.18 -23.18
N ASP A 367 11.69 -1.00 -21.91
CA ASP A 367 11.01 -0.04 -21.03
C ASP A 367 11.67 1.33 -21.21
N CYS A 368 10.86 2.34 -21.42
CA CYS A 368 11.24 3.72 -21.64
C CYS A 368 10.46 4.59 -20.65
N ASP A 369 11.09 4.93 -19.53
CA ASP A 369 10.51 5.76 -18.46
C ASP A 369 11.00 7.21 -18.59
N VAL A 370 10.13 8.20 -18.31
CA VAL A 370 10.52 9.62 -18.33
C VAL A 370 11.06 10.03 -16.95
N ALA A 371 12.31 10.46 -16.92
CA ALA A 371 12.98 10.88 -15.69
C ALA A 371 12.26 12.07 -15.04
N SER A 372 11.83 11.91 -13.78
CA SER A 372 11.16 12.96 -12.98
C SER A 372 10.00 13.64 -13.72
N PHE A 373 9.13 12.87 -14.40
CA PHE A 373 8.13 13.39 -15.35
C PHE A 373 7.23 14.48 -14.77
N TYR A 374 6.56 14.25 -13.63
CA TYR A 374 5.70 15.23 -12.99
C TYR A 374 6.43 16.51 -12.53
N PRO A 375 7.57 16.43 -11.84
CA PRO A 375 8.34 17.62 -11.48
C PRO A 375 8.80 18.45 -12.69
N ASN A 376 9.28 17.76 -13.71
CA ASN A 376 9.67 18.41 -14.96
C ASN A 376 8.46 19.06 -15.66
N GLY A 377 7.29 18.40 -15.67
CA GLY A 377 6.04 18.96 -16.18
C GLY A 377 5.58 20.19 -15.43
N ILE A 378 5.68 20.21 -14.10
CA ILE A 378 5.38 21.40 -13.27
C ILE A 378 6.24 22.60 -13.72
N LEU A 379 7.53 22.37 -13.92
CA LEU A 379 8.48 23.42 -14.34
C LEU A 379 8.30 23.82 -15.80
N SER A 380 8.14 22.87 -16.73
CA SER A 380 8.07 23.10 -18.19
C SER A 380 6.77 23.75 -18.62
N TYR A 381 5.66 23.40 -17.98
CA TYR A 381 4.33 23.98 -18.27
C TYR A 381 3.99 25.16 -17.36
N ASP A 382 4.95 25.64 -16.56
CA ASP A 382 4.77 26.79 -15.67
C ASP A 382 3.53 26.65 -14.77
N VAL A 383 3.54 25.56 -13.99
CA VAL A 383 2.43 25.24 -13.08
C VAL A 383 2.76 25.72 -11.67
N TYR A 384 1.87 26.52 -11.10
CA TYR A 384 1.96 26.97 -9.71
C TYR A 384 0.55 27.33 -9.21
N PRO A 385 0.26 27.20 -7.89
CA PRO A 385 -0.99 27.68 -7.31
C PRO A 385 -1.09 29.21 -7.40
N GLU A 386 -2.22 29.73 -7.89
CA GLU A 386 -2.36 31.18 -8.16
C GLU A 386 -2.29 32.07 -6.91
N HIS A 387 -2.55 31.51 -5.72
CA HIS A 387 -2.42 32.21 -4.44
C HIS A 387 -0.98 32.25 -3.90
N LEU A 388 -0.04 31.52 -4.52
CA LEU A 388 1.36 31.52 -4.14
C LEU A 388 2.21 32.32 -5.14
N GLU A 389 3.35 32.81 -4.69
CA GLU A 389 4.30 33.49 -5.57
C GLU A 389 4.95 32.51 -6.55
N ARG A 390 4.88 32.83 -7.83
CA ARG A 390 5.36 31.98 -8.94
C ARG A 390 6.84 31.58 -8.79
N ASN A 391 7.73 32.57 -8.60
CA ASN A 391 9.18 32.32 -8.60
C ASN A 391 9.64 31.51 -7.38
N PRO A 392 9.24 31.81 -6.13
CA PRO A 392 9.54 30.99 -4.97
C PRO A 392 9.03 29.56 -5.08
N PHE A 393 7.80 29.37 -5.61
CA PHE A 393 7.25 28.03 -5.81
C PHE A 393 8.08 27.23 -6.83
N ARG A 394 8.42 27.84 -7.99
CA ARG A 394 9.29 27.21 -8.99
C ARG A 394 10.67 26.89 -8.44
N ALA A 395 11.24 27.79 -7.64
CA ALA A 395 12.51 27.55 -6.94
C ALA A 395 12.41 26.34 -5.98
N THR A 396 11.28 26.21 -5.25
CA THR A 396 11.02 25.06 -4.37
C THR A 396 11.01 23.74 -5.15
N VAL A 397 10.28 23.68 -6.27
CA VAL A 397 10.20 22.48 -7.13
C VAL A 397 11.55 22.17 -7.75
N GLY A 398 12.22 23.17 -8.35
CA GLY A 398 13.54 23.02 -8.98
C GLY A 398 14.59 22.51 -8.00
N TYR A 399 14.73 23.17 -6.85
CA TYR A 399 15.66 22.78 -5.80
C TYR A 399 15.41 21.36 -5.32
N THR A 400 14.13 21.01 -5.04
CA THR A 400 13.77 19.67 -4.58
C THR A 400 14.16 18.60 -5.60
N LYS A 401 13.91 18.85 -6.89
CA LYS A 401 14.25 17.92 -7.99
C LYS A 401 15.76 17.80 -8.17
N ASP A 402 16.45 18.92 -8.34
CA ASP A 402 17.87 18.93 -8.72
C ASP A 402 18.72 18.39 -7.55
N THR A 403 18.48 18.86 -6.32
CA THR A 403 19.19 18.37 -5.13
C THR A 403 18.94 16.87 -4.89
N ARG A 404 17.72 16.36 -5.19
CA ARG A 404 17.43 14.92 -5.12
C ARG A 404 18.29 14.13 -6.10
N VAL A 405 18.41 14.59 -7.34
CA VAL A 405 19.20 13.92 -8.39
C VAL A 405 20.67 13.93 -8.02
N GLU A 406 21.20 15.08 -7.59
CA GLU A 406 22.59 15.21 -7.12
C GLU A 406 22.88 14.28 -5.96
N ALA A 407 22.01 14.25 -4.95
CA ALA A 407 22.18 13.36 -3.79
C ALA A 407 22.11 11.87 -4.19
N LYS A 408 21.21 11.48 -5.10
CA LYS A 408 21.13 10.11 -5.65
C LYS A 408 22.45 9.70 -6.33
N HIS A 409 23.01 10.59 -7.15
CA HIS A 409 24.27 10.34 -7.85
C HIS A 409 25.46 10.26 -6.89
N ALA A 410 25.54 11.18 -5.93
CA ALA A 410 26.58 11.18 -4.90
C ALA A 410 26.55 9.87 -4.09
N ALA A 411 25.38 9.48 -3.60
CA ALA A 411 25.21 8.22 -2.85
C ALA A 411 25.68 7.00 -3.66
N SER A 412 25.30 6.92 -4.95
CA SER A 412 25.70 5.81 -5.83
C SER A 412 27.22 5.78 -6.10
N LYS A 413 27.83 6.96 -6.29
CA LYS A 413 29.28 7.08 -6.51
C LYS A 413 30.04 6.63 -5.27
N GLU A 414 29.69 7.17 -4.11
CA GLU A 414 30.35 6.85 -2.83
C GLU A 414 30.19 5.37 -2.46
N LEU A 415 29.03 4.78 -2.73
CA LEU A 415 28.82 3.35 -2.50
C LEU A 415 29.71 2.47 -3.41
N LYS A 416 29.90 2.87 -4.67
CA LYS A 416 30.85 2.19 -5.58
C LYS A 416 32.28 2.28 -5.10
N GLU A 417 32.70 3.45 -4.59
CA GLU A 417 34.04 3.65 -4.04
C GLU A 417 34.23 2.86 -2.74
N TYR A 418 33.21 2.83 -1.86
CA TYR A 418 33.18 1.96 -0.69
C TYR A 418 33.39 0.48 -1.04
N LYS A 419 32.64 -0.06 -2.03
CA LYS A 419 32.75 -1.45 -2.45
C LYS A 419 34.16 -1.79 -2.97
N LYS A 420 34.81 -0.87 -3.68
CA LYS A 420 36.20 -1.04 -4.12
C LYS A 420 37.15 -1.12 -2.92
N LEU A 421 37.08 -0.15 -1.99
CA LEU A 421 37.92 -0.15 -0.77
C LEU A 421 37.68 -1.39 0.09
N PHE A 422 36.44 -1.83 0.23
CA PHE A 422 36.08 -3.03 0.98
C PHE A 422 36.75 -4.28 0.40
N ASN A 423 36.75 -4.43 -0.93
CA ASN A 423 37.46 -5.52 -1.61
C ASN A 423 38.98 -5.43 -1.42
N GLU A 424 39.58 -4.22 -1.47
CA GLU A 424 40.98 -4.01 -1.18
C GLU A 424 41.34 -4.38 0.27
N ILE A 425 40.54 -3.99 1.24
CA ILE A 425 40.70 -4.34 2.65
C ILE A 425 40.70 -5.85 2.85
N ASN A 426 39.74 -6.54 2.21
CA ASN A 426 39.67 -8.01 2.28
C ASN A 426 40.91 -8.67 1.66
N THR A 427 41.40 -8.13 0.55
CA THR A 427 42.65 -8.60 -0.09
C THR A 427 43.87 -8.39 0.82
N PHE A 428 43.97 -7.24 1.47
CA PHE A 428 45.06 -6.95 2.42
C PHE A 428 45.00 -7.79 3.68
N LYS A 429 43.79 -8.03 4.22
CA LYS A 429 43.58 -8.96 5.36
C LYS A 429 44.04 -10.38 5.01
N ASN A 430 43.68 -10.89 3.83
CA ASN A 430 44.08 -12.23 3.38
C ASN A 430 45.59 -12.34 3.15
N ASN A 431 46.25 -11.25 2.75
CA ASN A 431 47.69 -11.20 2.50
C ASN A 431 48.54 -10.81 3.73
N HIS A 432 47.94 -10.80 4.94
CA HIS A 432 48.61 -10.42 6.19
C HIS A 432 49.36 -9.06 6.13
N ALA A 433 48.77 -8.05 5.45
CA ALA A 433 49.35 -6.73 5.36
C ALA A 433 49.41 -6.01 6.72
N ASN A 434 50.21 -4.90 6.76
CA ASN A 434 50.36 -4.09 7.98
C ASN A 434 49.01 -3.58 8.49
N GLN A 435 48.71 -3.84 9.76
CA GLN A 435 47.43 -3.49 10.40
C GLN A 435 47.10 -1.99 10.29
N SER A 436 48.10 -1.10 10.38
CA SER A 436 47.91 0.34 10.23
C SER A 436 47.33 0.74 8.88
N ILE A 437 47.72 0.06 7.79
CA ILE A 437 47.19 0.31 6.46
C ILE A 437 45.72 -0.16 6.35
N ILE A 438 45.41 -1.30 6.96
CA ILE A 438 44.05 -1.83 7.04
C ILE A 438 43.14 -0.87 7.81
N ASP A 439 43.62 -0.35 8.96
CA ASP A 439 42.87 0.58 9.79
C ASP A 439 42.59 1.91 9.07
N ASP A 440 43.56 2.46 8.35
CA ASP A 440 43.40 3.67 7.55
C ASP A 440 42.41 3.48 6.38
N LEU A 441 42.47 2.34 5.71
CA LEU A 441 41.50 2.01 4.64
C LEU A 441 40.09 1.78 5.22
N GLN A 442 39.99 1.13 6.39
CA GLN A 442 38.72 0.93 7.06
C GLN A 442 38.08 2.26 7.45
N ALA A 443 38.85 3.17 8.03
CA ALA A 443 38.36 4.52 8.39
C ALA A 443 37.83 5.29 7.16
N LYS A 444 38.52 5.18 6.00
CA LYS A 444 38.05 5.78 4.74
C LYS A 444 36.78 5.11 4.24
N ALA A 445 36.69 3.78 4.30
CA ALA A 445 35.51 3.03 3.91
C ALA A 445 34.31 3.41 4.78
N ASP A 446 34.48 3.49 6.09
CA ASP A 446 33.43 3.87 7.03
C ASP A 446 32.93 5.32 6.79
N ALA A 447 33.86 6.25 6.47
CA ALA A 447 33.50 7.62 6.11
C ALA A 447 32.66 7.68 4.82
N LEU A 448 33.05 6.92 3.78
CA LEU A 448 32.30 6.83 2.52
C LEU A 448 30.91 6.21 2.72
N MET A 449 30.81 5.14 3.51
CA MET A 449 29.52 4.51 3.82
C MET A 449 28.58 5.49 4.58
N LYS A 450 29.11 6.22 5.55
CA LYS A 450 28.36 7.23 6.30
C LYS A 450 27.88 8.37 5.39
N SER A 451 28.74 8.87 4.51
CA SER A 451 28.41 9.91 3.54
C SER A 451 27.36 9.44 2.53
N SER A 452 27.55 8.24 1.97
CA SER A 452 26.60 7.61 1.04
C SER A 452 25.23 7.43 1.69
N LYS A 453 25.16 6.95 2.95
CA LYS A 453 23.90 6.83 3.71
C LYS A 453 23.21 8.19 3.85
N ARG A 454 23.95 9.25 4.21
CA ARG A 454 23.41 10.60 4.35
C ARG A 454 22.83 11.14 3.03
N HIS A 455 23.55 10.98 1.91
CA HIS A 455 23.06 11.38 0.61
C HIS A 455 21.82 10.58 0.18
N LYS A 456 21.78 9.28 0.47
CA LYS A 456 20.60 8.44 0.22
C LYS A 456 19.38 8.94 1.00
N ILE A 457 19.53 9.26 2.28
CA ILE A 457 18.46 9.79 3.15
C ILE A 457 17.94 11.12 2.61
N LYS A 458 18.84 12.02 2.23
CA LYS A 458 18.48 13.30 1.64
C LYS A 458 17.69 13.11 0.33
N ALA A 459 18.14 12.22 -0.53
CA ALA A 459 17.44 11.89 -1.78
C ALA A 459 16.04 11.31 -1.50
N GLU A 460 15.87 10.43 -0.51
CA GLU A 460 14.55 9.85 -0.16
C GLU A 460 13.62 10.90 0.47
N GLY A 461 14.09 11.76 1.37
CA GLY A 461 13.29 12.86 1.92
C GLY A 461 12.76 13.80 0.83
N LEU A 462 13.63 14.20 -0.10
CA LEU A 462 13.26 15.05 -1.23
C LEU A 462 12.34 14.32 -2.23
N LYS A 463 12.48 13.00 -2.42
CA LYS A 463 11.56 12.19 -3.23
C LYS A 463 10.15 12.16 -2.63
N ILE A 464 10.04 12.01 -1.31
CA ILE A 464 8.76 12.08 -0.61
C ILE A 464 8.12 13.47 -0.82
N ALA A 465 8.90 14.54 -0.67
CA ALA A 465 8.45 15.91 -0.87
C ALA A 465 7.90 16.17 -2.28
N ILE A 466 8.66 15.77 -3.30
CA ILE A 466 8.31 16.07 -4.70
C ILE A 466 7.12 15.21 -5.20
N ASN A 467 7.07 13.95 -4.81
CA ASN A 467 5.96 13.06 -5.20
C ASN A 467 4.62 13.50 -4.59
N ARG A 468 4.68 14.13 -3.42
CA ARG A 468 3.49 14.65 -2.76
C ARG A 468 2.90 15.89 -3.46
N MET A 469 3.73 16.75 -4.06
CA MET A 469 3.29 18.06 -4.59
C MET A 469 2.11 17.94 -5.56
N TYR A 470 2.17 16.96 -6.46
CA TYR A 470 1.07 16.72 -7.40
C TYR A 470 -0.26 16.37 -6.70
N GLY A 471 -0.22 15.45 -5.72
CA GLY A 471 -1.41 15.08 -4.94
C GLY A 471 -1.96 16.24 -4.11
N ALA A 472 -1.09 17.13 -3.63
CA ALA A 472 -1.44 18.28 -2.81
C ALA A 472 -2.28 19.33 -3.54
N PHE A 473 -2.09 19.51 -4.85
CA PHE A 473 -2.92 20.42 -5.65
C PHE A 473 -4.42 20.07 -5.63
N ARG A 474 -4.79 18.85 -5.22
CA ARG A 474 -6.18 18.37 -5.08
C ARG A 474 -6.67 18.29 -3.66
N ASP A 475 -5.80 18.42 -2.68
CA ASP A 475 -6.18 18.28 -1.28
C ASP A 475 -6.65 19.64 -0.74
N ILE A 476 -7.96 19.79 -0.53
CA ILE A 476 -8.58 21.04 -0.05
C ILE A 476 -8.01 21.51 1.31
N ASN A 477 -7.36 20.61 2.06
CA ASN A 477 -6.73 20.90 3.35
C ASN A 477 -5.23 21.26 3.20
N ASP A 478 -4.76 21.38 1.97
CA ASP A 478 -3.36 21.69 1.69
C ASP A 478 -3.18 23.10 1.16
N TYR A 479 -2.10 23.79 1.60
CA TYR A 479 -1.76 25.12 1.11
C TYR A 479 -1.36 25.16 -0.37
N LEU A 480 -1.12 24.02 -0.99
CA LEU A 480 -0.89 23.91 -2.44
C LEU A 480 -2.18 23.72 -3.23
N TYR A 481 -3.35 23.76 -2.59
CA TYR A 481 -4.61 23.47 -3.25
C TYR A 481 -4.92 24.48 -4.35
N ASP A 482 -4.81 24.04 -5.58
CA ASP A 482 -5.35 24.66 -6.79
C ASP A 482 -5.62 23.55 -7.82
N PRO A 483 -6.87 23.12 -8.00
CA PRO A 483 -7.23 22.05 -8.94
C PRO A 483 -6.75 22.27 -10.38
N LYS A 484 -6.63 23.52 -10.84
CA LYS A 484 -6.11 23.87 -12.16
C LYS A 484 -4.68 23.34 -12.36
N CYS A 485 -3.85 23.39 -11.30
CA CYS A 485 -2.48 22.86 -11.33
C CYS A 485 -2.47 21.36 -11.61
N THR A 486 -3.35 20.58 -10.95
CA THR A 486 -3.46 19.14 -11.19
C THR A 486 -3.75 18.83 -12.65
N TYR A 487 -4.81 19.43 -13.19
CA TYR A 487 -5.25 19.16 -14.57
C TYR A 487 -4.24 19.67 -15.61
N LYS A 488 -3.63 20.85 -15.37
CA LYS A 488 -2.61 21.38 -16.26
C LYS A 488 -1.40 20.45 -16.36
N VAL A 489 -0.91 19.91 -15.26
CA VAL A 489 0.21 18.92 -15.28
C VAL A 489 -0.24 17.64 -15.96
N THR A 490 -1.30 17.01 -15.45
CA THR A 490 -1.68 15.65 -15.88
C THR A 490 -2.06 15.57 -17.33
N ILE A 491 -2.87 16.51 -17.83
CA ILE A 491 -3.36 16.46 -19.21
C ILE A 491 -2.21 16.71 -20.19
N ASN A 492 -1.38 17.71 -19.93
CA ASN A 492 -0.25 18.01 -20.81
C ASN A 492 0.77 16.85 -20.83
N LEU A 493 1.06 16.22 -19.71
CA LEU A 493 1.99 15.09 -19.66
C LEU A 493 1.45 13.86 -20.39
N GLN A 494 0.16 13.55 -20.26
CA GLN A 494 -0.48 12.45 -21.00
C GLN A 494 -0.42 12.67 -22.50
N LEU A 495 -0.77 13.88 -22.96
CA LEU A 495 -0.69 14.24 -24.37
C LEU A 495 0.76 14.28 -24.89
N CYS A 496 1.70 14.73 -24.06
CA CYS A 496 3.13 14.69 -24.37
C CYS A 496 3.66 13.26 -24.56
N LEU A 497 3.24 12.32 -23.70
CA LEU A 497 3.59 10.91 -23.83
C LEU A 497 2.95 10.28 -25.08
N LEU A 498 1.72 10.68 -25.42
CA LEU A 498 1.06 10.27 -26.67
C LEU A 498 1.81 10.75 -27.91
N MET A 499 2.49 11.89 -27.89
CA MET A 499 3.36 12.32 -29.00
C MET A 499 4.52 11.33 -29.24
N LEU A 500 5.12 10.77 -28.17
CA LEU A 500 6.15 9.73 -28.30
C LEU A 500 5.56 8.44 -28.88
N ILE A 501 4.42 8.02 -28.34
CA ILE A 501 3.71 6.82 -28.83
C ILE A 501 3.37 6.95 -30.31
N GLU A 502 2.89 8.12 -30.73
CA GLU A 502 2.53 8.37 -32.13
C GLU A 502 3.73 8.20 -33.08
N VAL A 503 4.85 8.85 -32.78
CA VAL A 503 6.01 8.79 -33.69
C VAL A 503 6.63 7.39 -33.74
N LEU A 504 6.57 6.63 -32.66
CA LEU A 504 7.04 5.24 -32.62
C LEU A 504 6.12 4.32 -33.47
N GLU A 505 4.80 4.42 -33.27
CA GLU A 505 3.83 3.61 -34.04
C GLU A 505 3.84 3.96 -35.53
N LEU A 506 4.02 5.22 -35.91
CA LEU A 506 4.21 5.64 -37.32
C LEU A 506 5.47 5.05 -37.99
N LYS A 507 6.49 4.71 -37.19
CA LYS A 507 7.69 3.98 -37.64
C LYS A 507 7.52 2.45 -37.58
N GLY A 508 6.33 1.97 -37.24
CA GLY A 508 6.05 0.55 -37.09
C GLY A 508 6.67 -0.09 -35.83
N ILE A 509 7.13 0.73 -34.88
CA ILE A 509 7.63 0.28 -33.58
C ILE A 509 6.45 0.12 -32.65
N LYS A 510 6.20 -1.10 -32.21
CA LYS A 510 5.00 -1.44 -31.45
C LYS A 510 5.11 -1.05 -30.00
N VAL A 511 4.19 -0.19 -29.53
CA VAL A 511 4.02 0.13 -28.10
C VAL A 511 3.03 -0.84 -27.49
N ILE A 512 3.49 -1.67 -26.55
CA ILE A 512 2.70 -2.75 -25.96
C ILE A 512 2.14 -2.42 -24.57
N SER A 513 2.66 -1.38 -23.93
CA SER A 513 2.18 -0.90 -22.62
C SER A 513 2.50 0.58 -22.47
N ALA A 514 1.58 1.32 -21.84
CA ALA A 514 1.79 2.68 -21.40
C ALA A 514 1.24 2.86 -19.98
N ASN A 515 2.05 3.41 -19.07
CA ASN A 515 1.68 3.56 -17.66
C ASN A 515 2.22 4.87 -17.08
N THR A 516 1.41 5.90 -17.16
CA THR A 516 1.62 7.20 -16.51
C THR A 516 2.85 7.97 -17.00
N ASP A 517 4.06 7.45 -16.78
CA ASP A 517 5.35 8.08 -17.03
C ASP A 517 6.30 7.24 -17.90
N GLY A 518 5.84 6.09 -18.37
CA GLY A 518 6.66 5.20 -19.20
C GLY A 518 5.84 4.41 -20.21
N ILE A 519 6.56 3.88 -21.19
CA ILE A 519 6.03 2.99 -22.24
C ILE A 519 6.93 1.78 -22.39
N ILE A 520 6.36 0.65 -22.81
CA ILE A 520 7.13 -0.54 -23.18
C ILE A 520 6.93 -0.83 -24.67
N CYS A 521 8.05 -0.98 -25.38
CA CYS A 521 8.08 -1.20 -26.82
C CYS A 521 8.69 -2.56 -27.18
N ILE A 522 8.24 -3.12 -28.30
CA ILE A 522 8.91 -4.21 -29.00
C ILE A 522 9.69 -3.61 -30.17
N ILE A 523 11.01 -3.79 -30.19
CA ILE A 523 11.91 -3.16 -31.14
C ILE A 523 12.69 -4.27 -31.87
N LYS A 524 12.48 -4.41 -33.17
CA LYS A 524 13.26 -5.31 -34.00
C LYS A 524 14.64 -4.73 -34.25
N PRO A 525 15.68 -5.56 -34.52
CA PRO A 525 17.05 -5.07 -34.76
C PRO A 525 17.13 -3.98 -35.82
N GLU A 526 16.35 -4.10 -36.90
CA GLU A 526 16.31 -3.12 -38.02
C GLU A 526 15.65 -1.79 -37.63
N GLN A 527 14.87 -1.73 -36.54
CA GLN A 527 14.14 -0.55 -36.04
C GLN A 527 14.94 0.27 -35.02
N GLU A 528 16.09 -0.21 -34.55
CA GLU A 528 16.85 0.44 -33.45
C GLU A 528 17.22 1.90 -33.75
N ALA A 529 17.62 2.17 -35.02
CA ALA A 529 17.98 3.53 -35.44
C ALA A 529 16.76 4.47 -35.44
N ASP A 530 15.62 4.01 -35.95
CA ASP A 530 14.35 4.77 -35.95
C ASP A 530 13.84 5.00 -34.52
N TYR A 531 13.92 3.97 -33.67
CA TYR A 531 13.55 4.10 -32.25
C TYR A 531 14.34 5.20 -31.54
N LYS A 532 15.68 5.14 -31.73
CA LYS A 532 16.58 6.16 -31.17
C LYS A 532 16.25 7.56 -31.67
N ALA A 533 16.06 7.72 -32.98
CA ALA A 533 15.73 9.00 -33.57
C ALA A 533 14.41 9.58 -33.05
N CYS A 534 13.38 8.75 -32.87
CA CYS A 534 12.10 9.17 -32.27
C CYS A 534 12.28 9.62 -30.81
N CYS A 535 13.03 8.87 -30.02
CA CYS A 535 13.30 9.20 -28.62
C CYS A 535 14.13 10.49 -28.48
N ASP A 536 15.20 10.63 -29.28
CA ASP A 536 16.05 11.82 -29.27
C ASP A 536 15.26 13.08 -29.67
N TRP A 537 14.45 12.99 -30.74
CA TRP A 537 13.54 14.09 -31.14
C TRP A 537 12.59 14.46 -30.02
N TRP A 538 11.93 13.49 -29.37
CA TRP A 538 10.94 13.75 -28.31
C TRP A 538 11.60 14.40 -27.10
N GLN A 539 12.81 13.93 -26.71
CA GLN A 539 13.58 14.50 -25.59
C GLN A 539 13.95 15.96 -25.87
N GLU A 540 14.49 16.24 -27.03
CA GLU A 540 14.88 17.60 -27.43
C GLU A 540 13.68 18.53 -27.51
N TYR A 541 12.59 18.10 -28.16
CA TYR A 541 11.39 18.91 -28.36
C TYR A 541 10.70 19.29 -27.04
N ASN A 542 10.58 18.35 -26.10
CA ASN A 542 9.90 18.55 -24.84
C ASN A 542 10.83 18.97 -23.68
N ASN A 543 12.13 18.89 -23.87
CA ASN A 543 13.15 19.10 -22.84
C ASN A 543 12.92 18.16 -21.61
N PHE A 544 12.71 16.88 -21.91
CA PHE A 544 12.65 15.79 -20.94
C PHE A 544 13.76 14.78 -21.21
N GLU A 545 14.05 13.94 -20.24
CA GLU A 545 15.03 12.88 -20.32
C GLU A 545 14.34 11.50 -20.25
N LEU A 546 14.78 10.54 -21.07
CA LEU A 546 14.28 9.17 -21.08
C LEU A 546 15.32 8.22 -20.47
N GLU A 547 14.86 7.36 -19.57
CA GLU A 547 15.64 6.25 -18.99
C GLU A 547 15.22 4.95 -19.69
N PHE A 548 16.19 4.13 -20.12
CA PHE A 548 15.93 2.91 -20.87
C PHE A 548 16.35 1.67 -20.09
N THR A 549 15.51 0.63 -20.12
CA THR A 549 15.81 -0.67 -19.54
C THR A 549 15.36 -1.77 -20.49
N ASN A 550 16.27 -2.68 -20.87
CA ASN A 550 15.93 -3.85 -21.67
C ASN A 550 15.47 -4.99 -20.79
N TYR A 551 14.46 -5.72 -21.24
CA TYR A 551 13.96 -6.92 -20.59
C TYR A 551 14.21 -8.15 -21.45
N GLU A 552 14.67 -9.22 -20.82
CA GLU A 552 14.75 -10.54 -21.47
C GLU A 552 13.42 -11.32 -21.36
N LYS A 553 12.66 -11.09 -20.26
CA LYS A 553 11.33 -11.66 -20.07
C LYS A 553 10.38 -10.61 -19.50
N TYR A 554 9.14 -10.59 -19.98
CA TYR A 554 8.10 -9.69 -19.50
C TYR A 554 6.76 -10.45 -19.40
N LEU A 555 6.32 -10.73 -18.18
CA LEU A 555 5.03 -11.35 -17.89
C LEU A 555 4.10 -10.30 -17.30
N ARG A 556 2.94 -10.08 -17.93
CA ARG A 556 1.95 -9.11 -17.46
C ARG A 556 0.55 -9.71 -17.38
N ASN A 557 -0.22 -9.26 -16.40
CA ASN A 557 -1.67 -9.44 -16.37
C ASN A 557 -2.38 -8.17 -16.84
N ASP A 558 -1.88 -7.02 -16.47
CA ASP A 558 -2.29 -5.69 -16.93
C ASP A 558 -1.15 -4.67 -16.65
N VAL A 559 -1.37 -3.41 -16.99
CA VAL A 559 -0.41 -2.29 -16.87
C VAL A 559 0.15 -2.10 -15.45
N ASN A 560 -0.59 -2.50 -14.40
CA ASN A 560 -0.19 -2.35 -12.99
C ASN A 560 0.25 -3.67 -12.35
N ASN A 561 0.07 -4.80 -13.04
CA ASN A 561 0.34 -6.14 -12.54
C ASN A 561 1.27 -6.88 -13.50
N TYR A 562 2.57 -6.77 -13.28
CA TYR A 562 3.58 -7.40 -14.11
C TYR A 562 4.86 -7.74 -13.35
N ILE A 563 5.64 -8.65 -13.94
CA ILE A 563 7.04 -8.91 -13.59
C ILE A 563 7.90 -8.81 -14.86
N ALA A 564 9.01 -8.10 -14.74
CA ALA A 564 9.99 -7.94 -15.82
C ALA A 564 11.36 -8.37 -15.34
N VAL A 565 12.03 -9.19 -16.15
CA VAL A 565 13.40 -9.65 -15.95
C VAL A 565 14.30 -8.84 -16.87
N LYS A 566 15.22 -8.05 -16.28
CA LYS A 566 16.18 -7.25 -17.03
C LYS A 566 17.18 -8.13 -17.73
N GLU A 567 17.64 -7.66 -18.88
CA GLU A 567 18.68 -8.32 -19.67
C GLU A 567 19.94 -8.62 -18.83
N GLY A 568 20.46 -9.84 -18.95
CA GLY A 568 21.68 -10.30 -18.27
C GLY A 568 21.42 -10.94 -16.90
N PHE A 569 20.18 -11.14 -16.48
CA PHE A 569 19.86 -11.83 -15.22
C PHE A 569 20.37 -13.27 -15.21
N GLN A 570 20.09 -14.02 -16.27
CA GLN A 570 20.49 -15.43 -16.35
C GLN A 570 22.01 -15.59 -16.26
N ASP A 571 22.75 -14.78 -17.00
CA ASP A 571 24.23 -14.78 -16.99
C ASP A 571 24.79 -14.44 -15.59
N ALA A 572 24.18 -13.49 -14.91
CA ALA A 572 24.59 -13.09 -13.57
C ALA A 572 24.25 -14.18 -12.53
N TYR A 573 23.10 -14.84 -12.66
CA TYR A 573 22.70 -15.94 -11.81
C TYR A 573 23.60 -17.17 -11.99
N ASP A 574 24.00 -17.49 -13.24
CA ASP A 574 24.86 -18.64 -13.53
C ASP A 574 26.31 -18.42 -13.02
N LYS A 575 26.75 -17.16 -12.96
CA LYS A 575 28.08 -16.77 -12.43
C LYS A 575 28.11 -16.67 -10.90
N LEU A 576 26.96 -16.75 -10.22
CA LEU A 576 26.90 -16.68 -8.78
C LEU A 576 27.53 -17.93 -8.16
N ILE A 577 28.66 -17.76 -7.45
CA ILE A 577 29.44 -18.87 -6.87
C ILE A 577 28.66 -19.51 -5.70
N ASP A 578 28.17 -18.67 -4.81
CA ASP A 578 27.37 -19.08 -3.64
C ASP A 578 25.91 -18.64 -3.82
N LYS A 579 25.03 -19.58 -4.14
CA LYS A 579 23.59 -19.35 -4.28
C LYS A 579 22.88 -19.34 -2.94
N THR A 580 23.37 -18.50 -2.01
CA THR A 580 22.68 -18.29 -0.73
C THR A 580 21.40 -17.47 -0.96
N PRO A 581 20.38 -17.60 -0.08
CA PRO A 581 19.15 -16.83 -0.18
C PRO A 581 19.40 -15.31 -0.25
N GLU A 582 20.38 -14.80 0.50
CA GLU A 582 20.76 -13.39 0.54
C GLU A 582 21.36 -12.93 -0.78
N ALA A 583 22.28 -13.70 -1.36
CA ALA A 583 22.92 -13.39 -2.64
C ALA A 583 21.91 -13.43 -3.80
N ILE A 584 20.96 -14.37 -3.77
CA ILE A 584 19.86 -14.45 -4.72
C ILE A 584 18.95 -13.23 -4.59
N ALA A 585 18.58 -12.85 -3.37
CA ALA A 585 17.73 -11.68 -3.11
C ALA A 585 18.39 -10.37 -3.61
N GLU A 586 19.70 -10.18 -3.37
CA GLU A 586 20.45 -9.03 -3.90
C GLU A 586 20.47 -9.01 -5.45
N LEU A 587 20.60 -10.16 -6.06
CA LEU A 587 20.56 -10.28 -7.53
C LEU A 587 19.17 -9.93 -8.07
N GLU A 588 18.14 -10.47 -7.45
CA GLU A 588 16.76 -10.17 -7.82
C GLU A 588 16.42 -8.69 -7.65
N ASP A 589 16.87 -8.02 -6.61
CA ASP A 589 16.68 -6.56 -6.43
C ASP A 589 17.30 -5.73 -7.56
N ILE A 590 18.37 -6.21 -8.16
CA ILE A 590 19.03 -5.53 -9.27
C ILE A 590 18.29 -5.76 -10.60
N TYR A 591 17.92 -7.02 -10.88
CA TYR A 591 17.46 -7.44 -12.21
C TYR A 591 15.95 -7.62 -12.33
N ILE A 592 15.18 -7.71 -11.24
CA ILE A 592 13.76 -8.04 -11.30
C ILE A 592 12.91 -6.84 -10.90
N LYS A 593 12.01 -6.42 -11.80
CA LYS A 593 10.99 -5.38 -11.51
C LYS A 593 9.64 -6.07 -11.32
N ARG A 594 9.10 -6.02 -10.11
CA ARG A 594 7.79 -6.60 -9.75
C ARG A 594 6.77 -5.51 -9.48
N LYS A 595 5.56 -5.66 -9.99
CA LYS A 595 4.42 -4.77 -9.66
C LYS A 595 3.14 -5.58 -9.39
N GLY A 596 2.34 -5.06 -8.47
CA GLY A 596 1.00 -5.56 -8.16
C GLY A 596 0.98 -7.01 -7.71
N LEU A 597 0.30 -7.87 -8.48
CA LEU A 597 0.09 -9.29 -8.18
C LEU A 597 1.38 -10.13 -8.09
N PHE A 598 2.52 -9.64 -8.58
CA PHE A 598 3.80 -10.37 -8.56
C PHE A 598 4.67 -10.02 -7.36
N ILE A 599 4.22 -9.11 -6.49
CA ILE A 599 4.90 -8.78 -5.24
C ILE A 599 4.46 -9.81 -4.19
N GLU A 600 5.42 -10.59 -3.67
CA GLU A 600 5.15 -11.62 -2.66
C GLU A 600 4.83 -11.01 -1.29
N THR A 601 5.45 -9.88 -0.95
CA THR A 601 5.17 -9.16 0.29
C THR A 601 3.96 -8.26 0.14
N ILE A 602 2.90 -8.58 0.85
CA ILE A 602 1.65 -7.84 0.76
C ILE A 602 1.72 -6.59 1.64
N ALA A 603 1.44 -5.44 1.05
CA ALA A 603 1.37 -4.18 1.80
C ALA A 603 0.19 -4.20 2.79
N PHE A 604 0.42 -3.69 4.01
CA PHE A 604 -0.58 -3.70 5.11
C PHE A 604 -1.91 -3.02 4.77
N ASN A 605 -1.93 -2.11 3.81
CA ASN A 605 -3.13 -1.41 3.37
C ASN A 605 -3.89 -2.11 2.24
N LYS A 606 -3.41 -3.27 1.79
CA LYS A 606 -4.05 -4.09 0.76
C LYS A 606 -4.66 -5.35 1.36
N GLY A 607 -5.62 -5.94 0.67
CA GLY A 607 -6.14 -7.25 1.04
C GLY A 607 -5.05 -8.32 0.93
N TYR A 608 -4.94 -9.19 1.92
CA TYR A 608 -4.06 -10.35 1.89
C TYR A 608 -4.67 -11.40 0.95
N ALA A 609 -3.94 -11.84 -0.05
CA ALA A 609 -4.44 -12.80 -1.03
C ALA A 609 -3.32 -13.75 -1.46
N TYR A 610 -3.39 -14.95 -0.98
CA TYR A 610 -2.60 -16.14 -1.33
C TYR A 610 -1.19 -15.89 -1.90
N PRO A 611 -0.21 -15.46 -1.10
CA PRO A 611 1.19 -15.22 -1.53
C PRO A 611 1.86 -16.37 -2.28
N VAL A 612 1.36 -17.59 -2.13
CA VAL A 612 1.87 -18.77 -2.86
C VAL A 612 1.74 -18.62 -4.39
N VAL A 613 0.72 -17.88 -4.88
CA VAL A 613 0.50 -17.68 -6.33
C VAL A 613 1.60 -16.79 -6.93
N PRO A 614 1.83 -15.55 -6.46
CA PRO A 614 2.98 -14.77 -6.95
C PRO A 614 4.31 -15.49 -6.77
N LYS A 615 4.53 -16.20 -5.67
CA LYS A 615 5.73 -17.01 -5.45
C LYS A 615 5.92 -18.07 -6.53
N ALA A 616 4.87 -18.84 -6.83
CA ALA A 616 4.91 -19.87 -7.85
C ALA A 616 5.18 -19.29 -9.25
N LEU A 617 4.59 -18.14 -9.57
CA LEU A 617 4.82 -17.44 -10.85
C LEU A 617 6.24 -16.86 -10.94
N ASN A 618 6.78 -16.32 -9.86
CA ASN A 618 8.14 -15.82 -9.82
C ASN A 618 9.14 -16.95 -10.01
N LEU A 619 9.02 -18.08 -9.31
CA LEU A 619 9.90 -19.24 -9.47
C LEU A 619 9.78 -19.86 -10.86
N PHE A 620 8.58 -19.89 -11.45
CA PHE A 620 8.38 -20.34 -12.82
C PHE A 620 9.13 -19.45 -13.83
N LEU A 621 8.99 -18.15 -13.72
CA LEU A 621 9.58 -17.20 -14.66
C LEU A 621 11.12 -17.11 -14.54
N LEU A 622 11.62 -17.07 -13.30
CA LEU A 622 13.04 -16.83 -13.01
C LEU A 622 13.88 -18.11 -13.14
N TYR A 623 13.36 -19.23 -12.63
CA TYR A 623 14.14 -20.47 -12.43
C TYR A 623 13.56 -21.69 -13.15
N ASN A 624 12.52 -21.47 -13.98
CA ASN A 624 11.82 -22.53 -14.74
C ASN A 624 11.24 -23.65 -13.84
N VAL A 625 10.93 -23.36 -12.56
CA VAL A 625 10.26 -24.30 -11.67
C VAL A 625 8.77 -24.36 -12.05
N PRO A 626 8.18 -25.52 -12.34
CA PRO A 626 6.77 -25.61 -12.66
C PRO A 626 5.92 -25.02 -11.54
N TYR A 627 5.02 -24.09 -11.86
CA TYR A 627 4.17 -23.44 -10.85
C TYR A 627 3.28 -24.44 -10.10
N ALA A 628 2.90 -25.53 -10.76
CA ALA A 628 2.11 -26.60 -10.16
C ALA A 628 2.87 -27.29 -9.02
N ASP A 629 4.17 -27.53 -9.20
CA ASP A 629 5.02 -28.17 -8.21
C ASP A 629 5.22 -27.25 -7.00
N THR A 630 5.42 -25.95 -7.24
CA THR A 630 5.49 -24.95 -6.17
C THR A 630 4.20 -24.92 -5.36
N ILE A 631 3.03 -24.89 -6.04
CA ILE A 631 1.72 -24.86 -5.36
C ILE A 631 1.50 -26.11 -4.49
N GLU A 632 1.93 -27.27 -4.91
CA GLU A 632 1.74 -28.53 -4.14
C GLU A 632 2.75 -28.69 -3.03
N ASN A 633 4.01 -28.31 -3.24
CA ASN A 633 5.10 -28.63 -2.32
C ASN A 633 5.38 -27.54 -1.28
N HIS A 634 4.95 -26.30 -1.54
CA HIS A 634 5.27 -25.17 -0.65
C HIS A 634 4.73 -25.37 0.77
N ILE A 635 3.58 -26.03 0.95
CA ILE A 635 2.98 -26.28 2.25
C ILE A 635 3.94 -27.04 3.21
N HIS A 636 4.84 -27.83 2.66
CA HIS A 636 5.83 -28.61 3.42
C HIS A 636 7.12 -27.84 3.71
N SER A 637 7.27 -26.60 3.21
CA SER A 637 8.51 -25.83 3.39
C SER A 637 8.71 -25.31 4.82
N SER A 638 7.63 -25.01 5.53
CA SER A 638 7.66 -24.55 6.93
C SER A 638 6.27 -24.68 7.57
N LYS A 639 6.22 -24.62 8.91
CA LYS A 639 4.95 -24.58 9.66
C LYS A 639 4.08 -23.37 9.31
N GLU A 640 4.69 -22.26 8.88
CA GLU A 640 4.00 -21.03 8.51
C GLU A 640 3.54 -21.00 7.06
N ALA A 641 3.89 -22.01 6.25
CA ALA A 641 3.57 -22.05 4.82
C ALA A 641 2.06 -22.00 4.55
N ILE A 642 1.23 -22.48 5.47
CA ILE A 642 -0.24 -22.42 5.36
C ILE A 642 -0.74 -20.98 5.18
N TYR A 643 -0.07 -19.99 5.80
CA TYR A 643 -0.47 -18.59 5.64
C TYR A 643 -0.37 -18.10 4.19
N ASP A 644 0.53 -18.68 3.39
CA ASP A 644 0.71 -18.30 1.99
C ASP A 644 -0.45 -18.76 1.08
N TYR A 645 -1.30 -19.66 1.57
CA TYR A 645 -2.55 -20.06 0.91
C TYR A 645 -3.76 -19.26 1.39
N CYS A 646 -3.60 -18.42 2.41
CA CYS A 646 -4.70 -17.70 3.02
C CYS A 646 -5.10 -16.44 2.23
N ILE A 647 -6.36 -16.06 2.44
CA ILE A 647 -7.00 -14.85 1.94
C ILE A 647 -7.53 -14.08 3.15
N SER A 648 -7.42 -12.74 3.15
CA SER A 648 -8.07 -11.92 4.15
C SER A 648 -9.37 -11.34 3.64
N GLN A 649 -10.31 -11.18 4.57
CA GLN A 649 -11.51 -10.43 4.29
C GLN A 649 -11.84 -9.48 5.42
N LYS A 650 -12.14 -8.24 5.04
CA LYS A 650 -12.67 -7.21 5.91
C LYS A 650 -14.09 -6.85 5.49
N THR A 651 -15.00 -6.78 6.44
CA THR A 651 -16.40 -6.46 6.17
C THR A 651 -16.87 -5.28 7.02
N ASP A 652 -17.75 -4.46 6.45
CA ASP A 652 -18.34 -3.33 7.16
C ASP A 652 -19.24 -3.77 8.34
N ALA A 653 -19.38 -2.87 9.32
CA ALA A 653 -20.19 -3.11 10.53
C ALA A 653 -21.67 -3.42 10.26
N LYS A 654 -22.18 -3.04 9.09
CA LYS A 654 -23.56 -3.31 8.68
C LYS A 654 -23.85 -4.78 8.34
N PHE A 655 -22.82 -5.63 8.22
CA PHE A 655 -22.99 -7.05 7.93
C PHE A 655 -22.69 -7.92 9.13
N ASN A 656 -23.46 -9.01 9.28
CA ASN A 656 -23.07 -10.18 10.05
C ASN A 656 -22.36 -11.15 9.15
N ILE A 657 -21.26 -11.74 9.65
CA ILE A 657 -20.44 -12.72 8.92
C ILE A 657 -20.66 -14.06 9.56
N ILE A 658 -21.03 -15.04 8.77
CA ILE A 658 -21.31 -16.40 9.25
C ILE A 658 -20.49 -17.39 8.40
N TYR A 659 -19.75 -18.26 9.08
CA TYR A 659 -19.22 -19.46 8.48
C TYR A 659 -20.26 -20.56 8.56
N ARG A 660 -20.63 -21.08 7.41
CA ARG A 660 -21.59 -22.16 7.26
C ARG A 660 -20.87 -23.38 6.74
N SER A 661 -20.90 -24.48 7.47
CA SER A 661 -20.28 -25.74 7.08
C SER A 661 -21.22 -26.91 7.27
N ILE A 662 -20.95 -27.99 6.53
CA ILE A 662 -21.63 -29.28 6.70
C ILE A 662 -20.61 -30.23 7.33
N VAL A 663 -20.88 -30.68 8.54
CA VAL A 663 -20.07 -31.64 9.27
C VAL A 663 -20.95 -32.86 9.58
N ASN A 664 -20.53 -34.05 9.14
CA ASN A 664 -21.28 -35.29 9.30
C ASN A 664 -22.74 -35.24 8.79
N GLY A 665 -22.98 -34.43 7.74
CA GLY A 665 -24.30 -34.24 7.14
C GLY A 665 -25.19 -33.20 7.84
N GLU A 666 -24.75 -32.60 8.93
CA GLU A 666 -25.46 -31.55 9.66
C GLU A 666 -24.92 -30.17 9.33
N LEU A 667 -25.82 -29.21 9.24
CA LEU A 667 -25.51 -27.81 8.93
C LEU A 667 -25.11 -27.07 10.22
N HIS A 668 -23.87 -26.58 10.24
CA HIS A 668 -23.31 -25.75 11.32
C HIS A 668 -23.19 -24.29 10.86
N ASN A 669 -23.56 -23.35 11.76
CA ASN A 669 -23.34 -21.92 11.54
C ASN A 669 -22.52 -21.38 12.70
N GLU A 670 -21.44 -20.69 12.39
CA GLU A 670 -20.56 -20.03 13.33
C GLU A 670 -20.48 -18.53 12.98
N GLU A 671 -20.70 -17.65 13.95
CA GLU A 671 -20.54 -16.22 13.73
C GLU A 671 -19.05 -15.88 13.70
N LEU A 672 -18.62 -15.26 12.60
CA LEU A 672 -17.24 -14.82 12.44
C LEU A 672 -17.08 -13.33 12.73
N GLN A 673 -15.85 -12.95 12.99
CA GLN A 673 -15.46 -11.55 13.18
C GLN A 673 -15.47 -10.76 11.86
N LYS A 674 -15.25 -9.42 11.93
CA LYS A 674 -15.27 -8.53 10.76
C LYS A 674 -14.03 -8.65 9.87
N SER A 675 -12.91 -9.03 10.45
CA SER A 675 -11.65 -9.29 9.74
C SER A 675 -11.29 -10.76 9.93
N ASN A 676 -11.29 -11.51 8.85
CA ASN A 676 -11.02 -12.94 8.87
C ASN A 676 -9.89 -13.31 7.92
N ARG A 677 -9.20 -14.37 8.28
CA ARG A 677 -8.25 -15.09 7.44
C ARG A 677 -8.82 -16.50 7.19
N PHE A 678 -8.80 -16.94 5.94
CA PHE A 678 -9.29 -18.25 5.53
C PHE A 678 -8.52 -18.74 4.30
N TYR A 679 -8.57 -20.02 4.00
CA TYR A 679 -8.00 -20.62 2.80
C TYR A 679 -9.04 -21.44 2.05
N ILE A 680 -8.75 -21.79 0.79
CA ILE A 680 -9.63 -22.64 -0.05
C ILE A 680 -9.31 -24.09 0.29
N SER A 681 -10.32 -24.81 0.76
CA SER A 681 -10.23 -26.21 1.18
C SER A 681 -10.84 -27.16 0.17
N ASP A 682 -10.39 -28.40 0.19
CA ASP A 682 -10.98 -29.48 -0.61
C ASP A 682 -12.43 -29.74 -0.14
N VAL A 683 -13.36 -29.65 -1.06
CA VAL A 683 -14.80 -29.86 -0.82
C VAL A 683 -15.13 -31.27 -0.35
N SER A 684 -14.30 -32.26 -0.69
CA SER A 684 -14.47 -33.65 -0.22
C SER A 684 -14.24 -33.80 1.27
N TYR A 685 -13.41 -32.96 1.84
CA TYR A 685 -13.11 -32.91 3.29
C TYR A 685 -14.08 -32.00 4.05
N CYS A 686 -14.31 -30.79 3.58
CA CYS A 686 -15.14 -29.79 4.24
C CYS A 686 -15.94 -28.99 3.21
N SER A 687 -17.27 -29.04 3.29
CA SER A 687 -18.14 -28.17 2.53
C SER A 687 -18.47 -26.92 3.37
N GLY A 688 -17.61 -25.92 3.29
CA GLY A 688 -17.72 -24.68 4.06
C GLY A 688 -17.84 -23.45 3.19
N THR A 689 -18.62 -22.47 3.64
CA THR A 689 -18.75 -21.16 2.95
C THR A 689 -18.87 -20.04 3.96
N ILE A 690 -18.25 -18.89 3.65
CA ILE A 690 -18.40 -17.67 4.44
C ILE A 690 -19.45 -16.80 3.76
N ILE A 691 -20.49 -16.42 4.47
CA ILE A 691 -21.58 -15.58 3.99
C ILE A 691 -21.65 -14.27 4.79
N LYS A 692 -22.07 -13.20 4.11
CA LYS A 692 -22.38 -11.92 4.74
C LYS A 692 -23.87 -11.62 4.63
N ILE A 693 -24.49 -11.24 5.72
CA ILE A 693 -25.90 -10.94 5.83
C ILE A 693 -26.05 -9.46 6.23
N ASP A 694 -26.73 -8.68 5.41
CA ASP A 694 -27.01 -7.27 5.74
C ASP A 694 -27.99 -7.18 6.93
N LYS A 695 -27.59 -6.49 8.00
CA LYS A 695 -28.42 -6.32 9.21
C LYS A 695 -29.73 -5.60 8.93
N ASN A 696 -29.74 -4.71 7.95
CA ASN A 696 -30.92 -3.94 7.54
C ASN A 696 -31.78 -4.68 6.50
N LYS A 697 -31.21 -5.69 5.82
CA LYS A 697 -31.86 -6.50 4.79
C LYS A 697 -31.48 -7.98 4.95
N PRO A 698 -31.99 -8.68 5.99
CA PRO A 698 -31.56 -10.06 6.31
C PRO A 698 -31.80 -11.09 5.21
N SER A 699 -32.72 -10.81 4.28
CA SER A 699 -32.97 -11.65 3.11
C SER A 699 -31.85 -11.61 2.06
N LYS A 700 -30.96 -10.59 2.14
CA LYS A 700 -29.82 -10.45 1.22
C LYS A 700 -28.61 -11.18 1.77
N ILE A 701 -28.38 -12.39 1.28
CA ILE A 701 -27.26 -13.26 1.63
C ILE A 701 -26.26 -13.26 0.47
N ASN A 702 -25.01 -12.90 0.71
CA ASN A 702 -23.96 -12.95 -0.28
C ASN A 702 -22.84 -13.88 0.19
N ARG A 703 -22.38 -14.78 -0.67
CA ARG A 703 -21.14 -15.55 -0.43
C ARG A 703 -19.91 -14.67 -0.65
N ILE A 704 -18.87 -14.90 0.13
CA ILE A 704 -17.62 -14.15 0.04
C ILE A 704 -16.74 -14.71 -1.07
N VAL A 705 -16.65 -16.03 -1.15
CA VAL A 705 -15.98 -16.75 -2.25
C VAL A 705 -17.01 -17.65 -2.89
N ALA A 706 -17.24 -17.45 -4.19
CA ALA A 706 -18.19 -18.24 -4.96
C ALA A 706 -17.57 -19.55 -5.44
N LYS A 707 -18.37 -20.63 -5.49
CA LYS A 707 -18.02 -21.92 -6.08
C LYS A 707 -16.82 -22.66 -5.47
N CYS A 708 -16.37 -22.26 -4.27
CA CYS A 708 -15.28 -22.91 -3.58
C CYS A 708 -15.69 -23.26 -2.15
N SER A 709 -15.13 -24.33 -1.61
CA SER A 709 -15.14 -24.59 -0.18
C SER A 709 -14.05 -23.75 0.48
N VAL A 710 -14.35 -23.17 1.64
CA VAL A 710 -13.40 -22.36 2.41
C VAL A 710 -13.36 -22.80 3.85
N ARG A 711 -12.21 -22.60 4.51
CA ARG A 711 -12.02 -22.87 5.91
C ARG A 711 -11.42 -21.66 6.63
N PRO A 712 -12.07 -21.11 7.69
CA PRO A 712 -11.50 -20.04 8.50
C PRO A 712 -10.20 -20.49 9.14
N PHE A 713 -9.23 -19.55 9.22
CA PHE A 713 -7.91 -19.79 9.81
C PHE A 713 -7.45 -18.55 10.59
N ASN A 714 -8.29 -18.08 11.51
CA ASN A 714 -7.98 -16.93 12.36
C ASN A 714 -6.93 -17.28 13.41
N ASP A 715 -7.05 -18.46 14.00
CA ASP A 715 -6.10 -19.03 14.94
C ASP A 715 -5.25 -20.09 14.25
N TYR A 716 -3.94 -20.09 14.56
CA TYR A 716 -3.06 -21.14 14.06
C TYR A 716 -3.34 -22.45 14.81
N ILE A 717 -3.70 -23.46 14.04
CA ILE A 717 -3.86 -24.85 14.50
C ILE A 717 -2.95 -25.69 13.63
N GLU A 718 -2.01 -26.39 14.26
CA GLU A 718 -1.14 -27.33 13.56
C GLU A 718 -1.92 -28.59 13.21
N GLU A 719 -1.95 -28.93 11.92
CA GLU A 719 -2.61 -30.12 11.38
C GLU A 719 -1.62 -30.88 10.49
N ASP A 720 -1.77 -32.23 10.46
CA ASP A 720 -0.94 -33.08 9.59
C ASP A 720 -1.25 -32.86 8.11
N ASP A 721 -2.53 -32.57 7.80
CA ASP A 721 -3.01 -32.18 6.46
C ASP A 721 -4.08 -31.09 6.61
N TYR A 722 -3.85 -29.95 5.96
CA TYR A 722 -4.81 -28.84 5.92
C TYR A 722 -5.92 -29.05 4.85
N HIS A 723 -5.85 -30.10 4.05
CA HIS A 723 -6.81 -30.40 2.97
C HIS A 723 -7.05 -29.21 2.03
N ILE A 724 -5.95 -28.64 1.52
CA ILE A 724 -5.98 -27.48 0.62
C ILE A 724 -6.44 -27.91 -0.77
N ASP A 725 -7.34 -27.13 -1.38
CA ASP A 725 -7.66 -27.29 -2.81
C ASP A 725 -6.58 -26.68 -3.69
N PHE A 726 -5.49 -27.38 -3.91
CA PHE A 726 -4.39 -26.95 -4.78
C PHE A 726 -4.85 -26.63 -6.20
N SER A 727 -5.95 -27.26 -6.68
CA SER A 727 -6.47 -27.03 -8.01
C SER A 727 -6.94 -25.57 -8.20
N TYR A 728 -7.47 -24.96 -7.14
CA TYR A 728 -7.87 -23.56 -7.15
C TYR A 728 -6.65 -22.64 -7.41
N TYR A 729 -5.59 -22.79 -6.64
CA TYR A 729 -4.38 -21.95 -6.74
C TYR A 729 -3.63 -22.15 -8.06
N LYS A 730 -3.61 -23.38 -8.60
CA LYS A 730 -3.09 -23.67 -9.94
C LYS A 730 -3.90 -22.96 -11.02
N LYS A 731 -5.24 -22.91 -10.88
CA LYS A 731 -6.11 -22.16 -11.80
C LYS A 731 -5.85 -20.66 -11.72
N GLU A 732 -5.60 -20.10 -10.54
CA GLU A 732 -5.21 -18.69 -10.38
C GLU A 732 -3.89 -18.36 -11.09
N CYS A 733 -2.86 -19.22 -10.96
CA CYS A 733 -1.62 -19.10 -11.75
C CYS A 733 -1.90 -19.11 -13.26
N ALA A 734 -2.68 -20.09 -13.71
CA ALA A 734 -3.02 -20.22 -15.13
C ALA A 734 -3.81 -19.02 -15.68
N LYS A 735 -4.72 -18.42 -14.91
CA LYS A 735 -5.44 -17.21 -15.30
C LYS A 735 -4.50 -16.00 -15.52
N ILE A 736 -3.46 -15.89 -14.71
CA ILE A 736 -2.48 -14.81 -14.83
C ILE A 736 -1.58 -15.05 -16.05
N LEU A 737 -1.14 -16.29 -16.27
CA LEU A 737 -0.26 -16.64 -17.40
C LEU A 737 -0.98 -16.58 -18.75
N TYR A 738 -2.21 -17.07 -18.83
CA TYR A 738 -2.89 -17.34 -20.11
C TYR A 738 -4.20 -16.54 -20.32
N GLY A 739 -4.63 -15.73 -19.34
CA GLY A 739 -5.89 -15.00 -19.38
C GLY A 739 -7.13 -15.85 -19.07
N LYS A 740 -8.27 -15.19 -18.87
CA LYS A 740 -9.54 -15.83 -18.40
C LYS A 740 -10.17 -16.85 -19.35
N ASN A 741 -9.77 -16.95 -20.61
CA ASN A 741 -10.54 -17.63 -21.66
C ASN A 741 -9.92 -18.91 -22.25
N LYS A 742 -8.88 -19.52 -21.64
CA LYS A 742 -8.37 -20.81 -22.15
C LYS A 742 -8.86 -21.97 -21.31
N LYS A 743 -9.73 -22.80 -21.91
CA LYS A 743 -9.93 -24.20 -21.49
C LYS A 743 -8.55 -24.85 -21.44
N THR A 744 -8.22 -25.44 -20.32
CA THR A 744 -7.01 -26.22 -20.07
C THR A 744 -6.81 -27.27 -21.17
N ALA A 745 -6.06 -26.92 -22.19
CA ALA A 745 -5.43 -27.88 -23.09
C ALA A 745 -3.92 -27.73 -22.87
N GLY A 746 -3.24 -28.86 -22.74
CA GLY A 746 -1.88 -29.02 -22.32
C GLY A 746 -0.87 -28.03 -22.92
N MET A 747 0.12 -27.74 -22.12
CA MET A 747 1.31 -26.95 -22.40
C MET A 747 1.62 -26.80 -23.89
N VAL A 748 1.31 -25.65 -24.47
CA VAL A 748 2.01 -25.12 -25.63
C VAL A 748 2.08 -23.60 -25.48
N ALA A 749 3.27 -23.05 -25.55
CA ALA A 749 3.53 -21.63 -25.62
C ALA A 749 2.63 -20.98 -26.67
N VAL A 750 1.91 -19.90 -26.30
CA VAL A 750 1.03 -19.17 -27.23
C VAL A 750 1.91 -18.31 -28.14
N GLN A 751 2.58 -18.95 -29.10
CA GLN A 751 3.34 -18.27 -30.15
C GLN A 751 2.45 -17.84 -31.33
N GLY A 752 1.27 -18.50 -31.54
CA GLY A 752 0.53 -18.34 -32.77
C GLY A 752 -0.38 -17.10 -32.88
N ASP A 753 -1.00 -16.66 -31.79
CA ASP A 753 -2.07 -15.64 -31.88
C ASP A 753 -1.60 -14.18 -31.75
N LEU A 754 -0.39 -13.94 -31.21
CA LEU A 754 0.17 -12.59 -31.16
C LEU A 754 0.70 -12.14 -32.53
N PHE A 755 1.14 -13.08 -33.38
CA PHE A 755 1.65 -12.81 -34.72
C PHE A 755 0.55 -12.64 -35.78
N GLY A 756 -0.62 -13.27 -35.59
CA GLY A 756 -1.77 -13.09 -36.49
C GLY A 756 -2.35 -11.67 -36.46
N ALA A 757 -2.21 -10.96 -35.34
CA ALA A 757 -2.62 -9.57 -35.20
C ALA A 757 -1.59 -8.56 -35.74
N MET A 758 -0.35 -9.02 -36.08
CA MET A 758 0.72 -8.15 -36.54
C MET A 758 0.61 -7.68 -38.00
N SER A 759 -0.36 -8.18 -38.77
CA SER A 759 -0.42 -7.92 -40.24
C SER A 759 -1.41 -6.83 -40.66
N ASN A 760 -2.13 -6.17 -39.74
CA ASN A 760 -3.16 -5.20 -40.13
C ASN A 760 -2.83 -3.75 -39.69
N ASN A 761 -1.68 -3.22 -40.16
CA ASN A 761 -1.37 -1.78 -40.05
C ASN A 761 -2.09 -0.98 -41.16
N LYS A 762 -3.40 -1.08 -41.30
CA LYS A 762 -4.12 -0.39 -42.36
C LYS A 762 -4.77 0.95 -41.99
N HIS A 763 -4.54 1.50 -40.81
CA HIS A 763 -5.27 2.70 -40.38
C HIS A 763 -4.44 3.89 -39.85
N LEU A 764 -3.10 3.85 -40.01
CA LEU A 764 -2.26 5.01 -39.65
C LEU A 764 -1.78 5.67 -40.92
N GLU A 765 -2.60 6.54 -41.52
CA GLU A 765 -2.14 7.44 -42.58
C GLU A 765 -1.71 8.78 -41.96
N PRO A 766 -0.48 9.27 -42.22
CA PRO A 766 -0.09 10.63 -41.86
C PRO A 766 -0.95 11.65 -42.63
N ILE A 767 -1.30 12.75 -42.04
CA ILE A 767 -1.82 13.90 -42.76
C ILE A 767 -0.65 14.48 -43.55
N GLU A 768 -0.79 14.67 -44.86
CA GLU A 768 0.18 15.46 -45.63
C GLU A 768 0.42 16.78 -44.90
N SER A 769 1.67 17.16 -44.75
CA SER A 769 2.11 18.31 -43.98
C SER A 769 1.31 19.56 -44.36
N PRO A 770 0.64 20.26 -43.45
CA PRO A 770 0.22 21.62 -43.68
C PRO A 770 1.49 22.47 -43.79
N GLU A 771 1.54 23.30 -44.79
CA GLU A 771 2.56 24.33 -44.94
C GLU A 771 2.68 25.15 -43.64
N GLU A 772 3.92 25.51 -43.31
CA GLU A 772 4.26 26.37 -42.19
C GLU A 772 3.53 27.69 -42.34
N ASP A 773 2.36 27.84 -41.73
CA ASP A 773 1.81 29.15 -41.35
C ASP A 773 0.48 28.93 -40.60
N GLY A 774 0.46 29.33 -39.36
CA GLY A 774 -0.79 29.49 -38.63
C GLY A 774 -0.77 28.88 -37.22
N LEU A 775 -0.43 29.73 -36.26
CA LEU A 775 -0.92 29.63 -34.90
C LEU A 775 -2.43 29.35 -34.94
N PHE A 776 -2.86 28.22 -34.42
CA PHE A 776 -4.29 27.92 -34.26
C PHE A 776 -4.93 28.96 -33.34
N GLU A 777 -5.46 30.05 -33.90
CA GLU A 777 -6.53 30.80 -33.25
C GLU A 777 -7.80 29.96 -33.35
N VAL A 778 -8.19 29.38 -32.24
CA VAL A 778 -9.48 28.70 -32.12
C VAL A 778 -10.51 29.81 -31.86
N ASP A 779 -11.20 30.29 -32.93
CA ASP A 779 -12.38 31.12 -32.78
C ASP A 779 -13.50 30.34 -32.10
N PHE A 780 -13.93 30.78 -30.94
CA PHE A 780 -14.89 30.11 -30.05
C PHE A 780 -16.32 30.70 -30.21
N GLU A 781 -16.76 30.99 -31.40
CA GLU A 781 -18.18 31.34 -31.67
C GLU A 781 -18.73 30.48 -32.79
N ASP A 782 -19.17 29.23 -32.41
CA ASP A 782 -20.32 28.59 -33.08
C ASP A 782 -20.90 27.50 -32.18
N ASP A 783 -22.06 27.80 -31.62
CA ASP A 783 -22.84 26.98 -30.68
C ASP A 783 -23.68 25.89 -31.39
N ASN A 784 -23.19 25.15 -32.37
CA ASN A 784 -23.99 24.05 -32.96
C ASN A 784 -23.15 22.97 -33.64
N VAL A 785 -22.50 22.13 -32.87
CA VAL A 785 -22.14 20.79 -33.35
C VAL A 785 -22.31 19.79 -32.20
N SER A 786 -23.34 18.97 -32.26
CA SER A 786 -23.55 17.84 -31.36
C SER A 786 -22.54 16.73 -31.70
N PHE A 787 -21.48 16.62 -30.92
CA PHE A 787 -20.59 15.46 -30.98
C PHE A 787 -21.07 14.39 -30.00
N ILE A 788 -21.26 13.19 -30.50
CA ILE A 788 -21.61 11.99 -29.75
C ILE A 788 -20.37 11.65 -28.89
N ASN A 789 -20.53 11.72 -27.57
CA ASN A 789 -19.54 11.24 -26.62
C ASN A 789 -19.61 9.70 -26.66
N PRO A 790 -18.54 8.98 -27.09
CA PRO A 790 -18.59 7.51 -27.18
C PRO A 790 -18.83 6.80 -25.84
N ALA A 791 -18.74 7.52 -24.71
CA ALA A 791 -19.06 6.99 -23.39
C ALA A 791 -20.59 6.84 -23.15
N ASN A 792 -21.47 7.39 -24.01
CA ASN A 792 -22.92 7.37 -23.81
C ASN A 792 -23.63 6.22 -24.54
N ASP A 793 -22.97 5.49 -25.43
CA ASP A 793 -23.61 4.43 -26.25
C ASP A 793 -23.29 2.99 -25.82
N ILE A 794 -22.60 2.77 -24.73
CA ILE A 794 -22.59 1.50 -24.04
C ILE A 794 -23.52 1.64 -22.84
N PRO A 795 -24.70 1.01 -22.82
CA PRO A 795 -25.51 1.01 -21.62
C PRO A 795 -24.77 0.21 -20.55
N ILE A 796 -24.01 0.91 -19.71
CA ILE A 796 -23.56 0.36 -18.45
C ILE A 796 -24.83 0.24 -17.61
N ASN A 797 -25.35 -0.96 -17.58
CA ASN A 797 -26.52 -1.30 -16.80
C ASN A 797 -26.10 -1.22 -15.31
N ASN A 798 -26.18 -0.02 -14.74
CA ASN A 798 -25.87 0.27 -13.31
C ASN A 798 -26.93 -0.31 -12.36
N THR A 799 -27.74 -1.22 -12.83
CA THR A 799 -28.69 -1.97 -12.02
C THR A 799 -28.00 -3.17 -11.39
N ILE A 800 -28.49 -3.59 -10.23
CA ILE A 800 -27.91 -4.71 -9.47
C ILE A 800 -27.80 -5.96 -10.35
N TRP A 801 -28.78 -6.25 -11.18
CA TRP A 801 -28.77 -7.40 -12.09
C TRP A 801 -27.80 -7.25 -13.26
N GLY A 802 -27.57 -6.05 -13.77
CA GLY A 802 -26.55 -5.79 -14.80
C GLY A 802 -25.12 -6.01 -14.27
N MET A 803 -24.87 -5.72 -12.99
CA MET A 803 -23.59 -6.02 -12.35
C MET A 803 -23.30 -7.53 -12.23
N TYR A 804 -24.33 -8.38 -12.28
CA TYR A 804 -24.21 -9.83 -12.28
C TYR A 804 -24.27 -10.45 -13.69
N GLY A 805 -24.31 -9.63 -14.74
CA GLY A 805 -24.32 -10.07 -16.14
C GLY A 805 -25.71 -10.51 -16.65
N PHE A 806 -26.79 -10.13 -15.96
CA PHE A 806 -28.15 -10.39 -16.40
C PHE A 806 -28.71 -9.24 -17.23
N SER A 807 -29.53 -9.58 -18.22
CA SER A 807 -30.12 -8.59 -19.12
C SER A 807 -31.37 -7.91 -18.55
N SER A 808 -32.00 -8.47 -17.51
CA SER A 808 -33.19 -7.94 -16.85
C SER A 808 -33.31 -8.33 -15.36
N GLU A 809 -34.08 -7.56 -14.60
CA GLU A 809 -34.41 -7.85 -13.20
C GLU A 809 -35.15 -9.20 -13.03
N GLU A 810 -35.98 -9.56 -13.99
CA GLU A 810 -36.71 -10.81 -13.93
C GLU A 810 -35.83 -12.04 -14.15
N GLU A 811 -34.81 -11.92 -15.01
CA GLU A 811 -33.81 -12.96 -15.23
C GLU A 811 -32.95 -13.17 -13.98
N TYR A 812 -32.56 -12.09 -13.34
CA TYR A 812 -31.81 -12.08 -12.07
C TYR A 812 -32.63 -12.73 -10.93
N LYS A 813 -33.93 -12.40 -10.83
CA LYS A 813 -34.81 -12.99 -9.81
C LYS A 813 -35.02 -14.50 -10.04
N ARG A 814 -35.20 -14.95 -11.29
CA ARG A 814 -35.29 -16.37 -11.61
C ARG A 814 -33.99 -17.13 -11.26
N ALA A 815 -32.83 -16.54 -11.51
CA ALA A 815 -31.56 -17.15 -11.15
C ALA A 815 -31.43 -17.32 -9.62
N ILE A 816 -31.94 -16.35 -8.85
CA ILE A 816 -31.97 -16.44 -7.38
C ILE A 816 -32.95 -17.55 -6.93
N GLU A 817 -34.14 -17.60 -7.51
CA GLU A 817 -35.17 -18.60 -7.18
C GLU A 817 -34.72 -20.02 -7.54
N ASN A 818 -33.97 -20.19 -8.62
CA ASN A 818 -33.43 -21.48 -9.08
C ASN A 818 -32.14 -21.87 -8.31
N GLY A 819 -31.63 -21.05 -7.41
CA GLY A 819 -30.42 -21.33 -6.66
C GLY A 819 -29.14 -21.22 -7.48
N ASP A 820 -29.19 -20.52 -8.62
CA ASP A 820 -28.01 -20.27 -9.44
C ASP A 820 -26.97 -19.41 -8.71
N ASP A 821 -25.71 -19.80 -8.81
CA ASP A 821 -24.60 -19.08 -8.18
C ASP A 821 -24.37 -17.73 -8.89
N LEU A 822 -24.77 -16.64 -8.24
CA LEU A 822 -24.53 -15.28 -8.72
C LEU A 822 -23.08 -14.89 -8.42
N THR A 823 -22.20 -15.02 -9.43
CA THR A 823 -20.78 -14.67 -9.32
C THR A 823 -20.51 -13.27 -9.85
N PHE A 824 -19.67 -12.54 -9.10
CA PHE A 824 -18.92 -11.40 -9.61
C PHE A 824 -17.63 -11.87 -10.31
#